data_00ed52aad10ef98a3314db2fd741ec9f
#
_entry.id   00ed52aad10ef98a3314db2fd741ec9f
#
_cell.length_a   1.000
_cell.length_b   1.000
_cell.length_c   1.000
_cell.angle_alpha   90.00
_cell.angle_beta   90.00
_cell.angle_gamma   90.00
#
_symmetry.space_group_name_H-M   'P 1'
#
loop_
_entity.id
_entity.type
_entity.pdbx_description
1 polymer ?
#
loop_
_entity_poly.entity_id
_entity_poly.type
_entity_poly.pdbx_seq_one_letter_code
_entity_poly.pdbx_strand_id
1 'polypeptide(L)'
;MHAFRAGLWLILLFGTTVPHLCPAQDTRLVRDTEALSPEEEWTRLAVPEGFTISLFAAEPLINKPINLAFDPRGRLWVSSTVEYPYAASKDRWTDPEGSRVRDSRDAIKILEDTDGDGAADKVTDFADGLNIPTGVLPWHKPEHRDGCIAWSIPNLWYFADTDGDGTCDLREVLFGPLGYEKDTHGMCSSLRDGGDGWIYATHGFNNTSHLAAKDGSTLDLHSGNVFRFRPDASHVEIWSRGQVNPFGLAFDRRGNLYSADCHSAPVYQLMRGACYPSFGKPHDGLGFAPVMCGHTHGSTGICGIAYVDGGMWGPEWDDHVFIGNVVTSRINHDRVVFHGSSPEAVEEPDLVVSSDPWFRPVDLRIGPDGALYVADFYNRIIGHYEVPLDHPGRDRERGRIWRITREGAQAPIAQAPPVPTPRPPEDWITALREGNPFAKREAAAALLDRPAPSTLGPLLEALRAVPEEDNHLRHALRLALRAVLSQPGLLTREEVDGDPEVASLALAIPTAEASAYLARQSPASAADGNARLIHIARYADTSTDLLDRAIASRRTALAGNASGQWAAIESARDGLSEAGRPLTSALMDWAVQLAKELLAAKAPRPPTVWEPLPESGPSPWVVQERPGPDGAPTQVLSSLNKGQPGAEQRTGTLRSAVFPAPSRLGFALCGHRGPTAAPPHEKNLVRLVQESDGKVLASAQPPRQDACVLIEWDLTGVAGQPVRFEIIDGDDGSAYAWLAVGQFTTPVLDVSTFAAEDTNHRLLTSLAGLLQHTAPAALREALAPYLPAQPAPPPPPVSPADRARLEALIQDRLASFTTASPDPVRGKTLFTVHCSTCHQIAGTGGLVGPQLDGIGNRGAARLCEDILDPNRNVDTHFQVHTVTLKSGGTQSGLERGEIGKLLLLVDASGTEHKVPLADIAKDEALALSPMPPAFGQLLTAGEFHDLLAFLLQAR
;
A
#
# COMPACT_ATOMS: atom_id res chain seq x y z
N MET A 1 5.18 6.34 -68.16
CA MET A 1 6.13 7.12 -68.97
C MET A 1 6.50 8.39 -68.20
N HIS A 2 7.76 8.60 -68.07
CA HIS A 2 8.50 9.76 -67.60
C HIS A 2 8.55 10.10 -66.12
N ALA A 3 9.70 9.74 -65.62
CA ALA A 3 10.34 10.16 -64.41
C ALA A 3 10.76 11.66 -64.48
N PHE A 4 10.77 12.36 -63.36
CA PHE A 4 11.72 13.41 -63.13
C PHE A 4 12.21 13.41 -61.65
N ARG A 5 13.52 13.33 -61.53
CA ARG A 5 14.31 13.43 -60.27
C ARG A 5 14.38 14.89 -59.85
N ALA A 6 14.23 15.16 -58.59
CA ALA A 6 14.75 16.39 -57.98
C ALA A 6 15.41 16.03 -56.61
N GLY A 7 16.62 16.48 -56.49
CA GLY A 7 17.57 16.09 -55.43
C GLY A 7 17.23 16.68 -54.07
N LEU A 8 17.53 15.86 -53.08
CA LEU A 8 17.45 16.18 -51.65
C LEU A 8 18.78 16.77 -51.19
N TRP A 9 18.81 18.03 -50.79
CA TRP A 9 19.89 18.59 -49.97
C TRP A 9 19.55 18.44 -48.51
N LEU A 10 20.21 17.47 -47.84
CA LEU A 10 20.14 17.24 -46.40
C LEU A 10 21.15 18.16 -45.72
N ILE A 11 20.67 19.23 -45.09
CA ILE A 11 21.50 20.02 -44.16
C ILE A 11 21.41 19.32 -42.81
N LEU A 12 22.47 18.59 -42.46
CA LEU A 12 22.70 18.07 -41.13
C LEU A 12 23.14 19.21 -40.21
N LEU A 13 22.22 19.80 -39.47
CA LEU A 13 22.53 20.59 -38.28
C LEU A 13 22.86 19.60 -37.13
N PHE A 14 24.12 19.35 -36.89
CA PHE A 14 24.59 18.78 -35.64
C PHE A 14 24.37 19.80 -34.52
N GLY A 15 23.21 19.75 -33.88
CA GLY A 15 23.04 20.33 -32.56
C GLY A 15 23.82 19.46 -31.57
N THR A 16 24.95 19.96 -31.10
CA THR A 16 25.63 19.39 -29.93
C THR A 16 24.78 19.68 -28.71
N THR A 17 23.89 18.78 -28.39
CA THR A 17 23.31 18.71 -27.04
C THR A 17 24.45 18.31 -26.11
N VAL A 18 25.00 19.28 -25.41
CA VAL A 18 25.81 19.02 -24.21
C VAL A 18 24.84 18.37 -23.20
N PRO A 19 25.04 17.13 -22.79
CA PRO A 19 24.26 16.60 -21.69
C PRO A 19 24.58 17.46 -20.46
N HIS A 20 23.62 18.20 -19.97
CA HIS A 20 23.71 18.74 -18.62
C HIS A 20 23.78 17.50 -17.68
N LEU A 21 25.03 17.19 -17.30
CA LEU A 21 25.28 16.30 -16.17
C LEU A 21 24.65 16.97 -14.95
N CYS A 22 23.41 16.60 -14.60
CA CYS A 22 22.90 16.87 -13.26
C CYS A 22 23.91 16.29 -12.27
N PRO A 23 24.39 17.07 -11.30
CA PRO A 23 25.23 16.52 -10.25
C PRO A 23 24.49 15.35 -9.60
N ALA A 24 25.21 14.27 -9.33
CA ALA A 24 24.64 13.10 -8.66
C ALA A 24 24.00 13.55 -7.34
N GLN A 25 22.72 13.19 -7.14
CA GLN A 25 21.98 13.54 -5.93
C GLN A 25 22.62 12.89 -4.72
N ASP A 26 22.85 13.65 -3.65
CA ASP A 26 23.24 13.08 -2.36
C ASP A 26 22.01 12.47 -1.69
N THR A 27 21.94 11.15 -1.61
CA THR A 27 20.81 10.39 -1.05
C THR A 27 21.06 9.95 0.39
N ARG A 28 22.18 10.37 1.02
CA ARG A 28 22.46 10.00 2.41
C ARG A 28 21.47 10.67 3.36
N LEU A 29 20.99 9.93 4.33
CA LEU A 29 20.02 10.42 5.32
C LEU A 29 20.60 11.47 6.26
N VAL A 30 21.91 11.42 6.51
CA VAL A 30 22.67 12.44 7.24
C VAL A 30 23.68 13.04 6.26
N ARG A 31 23.54 14.32 5.96
CA ARG A 31 24.46 15.02 5.02
C ARG A 31 25.82 15.24 5.64
N ASP A 32 26.88 15.15 4.84
CA ASP A 32 28.27 15.38 5.28
C ASP A 32 28.68 16.83 5.23
N THR A 33 27.86 17.69 4.61
CA THR A 33 28.14 19.14 4.49
C THR A 33 27.81 19.88 5.78
N GLU A 34 28.41 21.02 5.99
CA GLU A 34 28.04 21.98 7.02
C GLU A 34 26.93 22.92 6.54
N ALA A 35 26.22 23.53 7.48
CA ALA A 35 25.19 24.50 7.18
C ALA A 35 25.76 25.75 6.53
N LEU A 36 25.09 26.28 5.50
CA LEU A 36 25.41 27.55 4.86
C LEU A 36 24.65 28.70 5.55
N SER A 37 25.16 29.94 5.43
CA SER A 37 24.38 31.12 5.75
C SER A 37 23.22 31.29 4.75
N PRO A 38 22.18 32.09 5.06
CA PRO A 38 21.10 32.36 4.12
C PRO A 38 21.60 32.92 2.79
N GLU A 39 22.58 33.80 2.81
CA GLU A 39 23.18 34.42 1.64
C GLU A 39 23.99 33.41 0.81
N GLU A 40 24.70 32.50 1.44
CA GLU A 40 25.44 31.43 0.78
C GLU A 40 24.48 30.42 0.16
N GLU A 41 23.41 30.01 0.86
CA GLU A 41 22.41 29.10 0.31
C GLU A 41 21.68 29.72 -0.88
N TRP A 42 21.33 31.02 -0.81
CA TRP A 42 20.70 31.72 -1.93
C TRP A 42 21.49 31.50 -3.24
N THR A 43 22.81 31.53 -3.18
CA THR A 43 23.66 31.28 -4.36
C THR A 43 23.62 29.83 -4.86
N ARG A 44 23.04 28.92 -4.10
CA ARG A 44 22.90 27.50 -4.41
C ARG A 44 21.54 27.10 -4.99
N LEU A 45 20.59 28.02 -4.95
CA LEU A 45 19.23 27.83 -5.47
C LEU A 45 19.18 28.30 -6.93
N ALA A 46 18.86 27.38 -7.83
CA ALA A 46 18.66 27.67 -9.26
C ALA A 46 17.16 27.66 -9.59
N VAL A 47 16.70 28.70 -10.27
CA VAL A 47 15.34 28.84 -10.81
C VAL A 47 15.36 29.02 -12.32
N PRO A 48 14.29 28.68 -13.06
CA PRO A 48 14.21 28.89 -14.51
C PRO A 48 14.24 30.37 -14.90
N GLU A 49 14.52 30.65 -16.18
CA GLU A 49 14.44 31.99 -16.75
C GLU A 49 13.06 32.61 -16.55
N GLY A 50 13.01 33.89 -16.19
CA GLY A 50 11.78 34.62 -15.87
C GLY A 50 11.31 34.47 -14.41
N PHE A 51 12.01 33.67 -13.60
CA PHE A 51 11.79 33.60 -12.15
C PHE A 51 12.95 34.25 -11.38
N THR A 52 12.61 34.78 -10.22
CA THR A 52 13.56 35.31 -9.23
C THR A 52 13.26 34.73 -7.87
N ILE A 53 14.29 34.29 -7.15
CA ILE A 53 14.16 33.84 -5.75
C ILE A 53 14.85 34.86 -4.84
N SER A 54 14.16 35.21 -3.74
CA SER A 54 14.68 36.11 -2.70
C SER A 54 14.41 35.52 -1.31
N LEU A 55 15.16 35.98 -0.33
CA LEU A 55 14.96 35.60 1.07
C LEU A 55 13.84 36.46 1.67
N PHE A 56 12.76 35.82 2.15
CA PHE A 56 11.71 36.51 2.87
C PHE A 56 11.98 36.59 4.39
N ALA A 57 12.43 35.50 4.99
CA ALA A 57 12.83 35.46 6.41
C ALA A 57 13.84 34.33 6.65
N ALA A 58 14.72 34.51 7.62
CA ALA A 58 15.68 33.53 8.05
C ALA A 58 15.89 33.56 9.56
N GLU A 59 16.69 32.62 10.04
CA GLU A 59 17.19 32.68 11.42
C GLU A 59 17.93 34.00 11.70
N PRO A 60 17.74 34.64 12.84
CA PRO A 60 17.01 34.19 14.04
C PRO A 60 15.52 34.56 14.07
N LEU A 61 14.97 35.23 13.06
CA LEU A 61 13.56 35.66 13.05
C LEU A 61 12.61 34.46 12.97
N ILE A 62 12.99 33.46 12.21
CA ILE A 62 12.25 32.20 12.06
C ILE A 62 13.20 31.01 12.16
N ASN A 63 12.76 29.93 12.76
CA ASN A 63 13.45 28.65 12.80
C ASN A 63 12.46 27.51 12.61
N LYS A 64 12.88 26.46 11.88
CA LYS A 64 12.10 25.26 11.60
C LYS A 64 10.65 25.53 11.16
N PRO A 65 10.42 26.33 10.10
CA PRO A 65 9.09 26.54 9.55
C PRO A 65 8.58 25.22 8.96
N ILE A 66 7.34 24.81 9.28
CA ILE A 66 6.70 23.63 8.68
C ILE A 66 5.53 24.02 7.79
N ASN A 67 4.61 24.86 8.23
CA ASN A 67 3.46 25.27 7.42
C ASN A 67 3.36 26.77 7.32
N LEU A 68 2.85 27.22 6.19
CA LEU A 68 2.65 28.61 5.81
C LEU A 68 1.16 28.85 5.52
N ALA A 69 0.64 30.01 5.91
CA ALA A 69 -0.67 30.48 5.50
C ALA A 69 -0.74 32.01 5.55
N PHE A 70 -1.43 32.62 4.57
CA PHE A 70 -1.66 34.04 4.58
C PHE A 70 -3.03 34.38 5.15
N ASP A 71 -3.09 35.46 5.93
CA ASP A 71 -4.37 36.04 6.34
C ASP A 71 -4.89 37.08 5.31
N PRO A 72 -6.14 37.52 5.43
CA PRO A 72 -6.70 38.52 4.51
C PRO A 72 -5.98 39.87 4.54
N ARG A 73 -5.12 40.15 5.51
CA ARG A 73 -4.29 41.36 5.59
C ARG A 73 -2.94 41.19 4.91
N GLY A 74 -2.66 39.99 4.36
CA GLY A 74 -1.41 39.67 3.70
C GLY A 74 -0.25 39.30 4.64
N ARG A 75 -0.51 39.08 5.94
CA ARG A 75 0.49 38.66 6.89
C ARG A 75 0.70 37.13 6.77
N LEU A 76 1.95 36.71 6.84
CA LEU A 76 2.32 35.30 6.78
C LEU A 76 2.31 34.67 8.18
N TRP A 77 1.45 33.67 8.37
CA TRP A 77 1.39 32.85 9.56
C TRP A 77 2.19 31.58 9.37
N VAL A 78 3.04 31.25 10.35
CA VAL A 78 4.02 30.17 10.25
C VAL A 78 3.96 29.32 11.51
N SER A 79 3.86 27.98 11.34
CA SER A 79 4.15 27.06 12.43
C SER A 79 5.67 26.82 12.50
N SER A 80 6.27 27.22 13.62
CA SER A 80 7.69 27.03 13.93
C SER A 80 7.83 25.85 14.89
N THR A 81 8.41 24.74 14.40
CA THR A 81 8.40 23.44 15.09
C THR A 81 9.84 23.01 15.42
N VAL A 82 10.40 23.66 16.39
CA VAL A 82 11.81 23.51 16.79
C VAL A 82 12.07 22.16 17.50
N GLU A 83 11.07 21.67 18.24
CA GLU A 83 11.17 20.41 19.00
C GLU A 83 10.98 19.17 18.13
N TYR A 84 10.45 19.31 16.91
CA TYR A 84 10.26 18.19 15.99
C TYR A 84 11.55 17.38 15.81
N PRO A 85 11.51 16.03 15.82
CA PRO A 85 10.32 15.18 15.86
C PRO A 85 9.94 14.66 17.26
N TYR A 86 10.34 15.32 18.33
CA TYR A 86 10.16 14.85 19.72
C TYR A 86 8.92 15.46 20.35
N ALA A 87 7.82 14.70 20.39
CA ALA A 87 6.66 15.10 21.18
C ALA A 87 7.05 15.31 22.65
N ALA A 88 6.68 16.46 23.20
CA ALA A 88 6.89 16.71 24.62
C ALA A 88 6.06 15.74 25.46
N SER A 89 6.69 15.10 26.42
CA SER A 89 6.04 14.19 27.36
C SER A 89 5.00 14.91 28.23
N LYS A 90 3.99 14.18 28.69
CA LYS A 90 2.85 14.74 29.45
C LYS A 90 3.24 15.40 30.75
N ASP A 91 4.40 15.06 31.35
CA ASP A 91 4.93 15.69 32.53
C ASP A 91 5.42 17.13 32.29
N ARG A 92 5.69 17.52 31.03
CA ARG A 92 5.99 18.89 30.62
C ARG A 92 4.74 19.74 30.37
N TRP A 93 3.56 19.13 30.29
CA TRP A 93 2.30 19.85 30.02
C TRP A 93 1.91 20.70 31.22
N THR A 94 1.32 21.86 30.99
CA THR A 94 0.85 22.76 32.05
C THR A 94 -0.55 22.43 32.54
N ASP A 95 -1.31 21.72 31.71
CA ASP A 95 -2.68 21.28 31.97
C ASP A 95 -2.93 19.91 31.31
N PRO A 96 -4.04 19.20 31.61
CA PRO A 96 -4.33 17.90 31.08
C PRO A 96 -4.55 17.87 29.54
N GLU A 97 -5.00 18.98 28.97
CA GLU A 97 -5.26 19.15 27.54
C GLU A 97 -3.98 19.39 26.74
N GLY A 98 -2.86 19.76 27.39
CA GLY A 98 -1.58 20.07 26.75
C GLY A 98 -1.58 21.42 26.04
N SER A 99 -2.33 22.39 26.55
CA SER A 99 -2.45 23.70 25.92
C SER A 99 -1.13 24.48 25.86
N ARG A 100 -0.23 24.23 26.82
CA ARG A 100 1.16 24.74 26.85
C ARG A 100 2.12 23.65 27.33
N VAL A 101 3.31 23.70 26.80
CA VAL A 101 4.44 22.84 27.19
C VAL A 101 5.55 23.69 27.81
N ARG A 102 5.98 23.31 29.02
CA ARG A 102 7.10 23.99 29.67
C ARG A 102 8.40 23.83 28.89
N ASP A 103 9.15 24.91 28.76
CA ASP A 103 10.44 24.97 28.08
C ASP A 103 10.37 24.56 26.56
N SER A 104 9.19 24.58 25.93
CA SER A 104 9.06 24.42 24.48
C SER A 104 9.34 25.75 23.79
N ARG A 105 10.08 25.67 22.68
CA ARG A 105 10.33 26.79 21.76
C ARG A 105 9.41 26.76 20.52
N ASP A 106 8.50 25.79 20.46
CA ASP A 106 7.52 25.67 19.38
C ASP A 106 6.49 26.80 19.49
N ALA A 107 6.20 27.42 18.34
CA ALA A 107 5.33 28.57 18.29
C ALA A 107 4.57 28.69 16.96
N ILE A 108 3.49 29.45 16.97
CA ILE A 108 2.90 30.03 15.75
C ILE A 108 3.37 31.50 15.70
N LYS A 109 3.98 31.87 14.58
CA LYS A 109 4.55 33.20 14.35
C LYS A 109 3.76 33.92 13.25
N ILE A 110 3.68 35.25 13.35
CA ILE A 110 3.15 36.13 12.30
C ILE A 110 4.29 37.00 11.79
N LEU A 111 4.55 36.92 10.48
CA LEU A 111 5.59 37.67 9.79
C LEU A 111 4.92 38.72 8.89
N GLU A 112 5.46 39.95 8.94
CA GLU A 112 4.96 41.07 8.17
C GLU A 112 6.12 41.74 7.42
N ASP A 113 5.92 42.04 6.15
CA ASP A 113 6.73 42.94 5.33
C ASP A 113 6.01 44.29 5.38
N THR A 114 6.49 45.22 6.22
CA THR A 114 5.80 46.49 6.51
C THR A 114 6.20 47.63 5.61
N ASP A 115 7.34 47.48 4.93
CA ASP A 115 7.86 48.49 4.00
C ASP A 115 7.74 48.10 2.52
N GLY A 116 7.35 46.86 2.23
CA GLY A 116 7.02 46.34 0.91
C GLY A 116 8.27 45.99 0.06
N ASP A 117 9.40 45.69 0.70
CA ASP A 117 10.63 45.33 0.01
C ASP A 117 10.72 43.82 -0.37
N GLY A 118 9.75 43.03 0.12
CA GLY A 118 9.67 41.58 -0.15
C GLY A 118 10.38 40.72 0.89
N ALA A 119 10.81 41.30 2.01
CA ALA A 119 11.37 40.64 3.18
C ALA A 119 10.55 40.97 4.44
N ALA A 120 10.47 40.05 5.38
CA ALA A 120 9.80 40.31 6.66
C ALA A 120 10.69 41.14 7.57
N ASP A 121 10.17 42.29 8.02
CA ASP A 121 10.83 43.21 8.96
C ASP A 121 10.18 43.21 10.34
N LYS A 122 9.00 42.57 10.50
CA LYS A 122 8.32 42.41 11.77
C LYS A 122 7.89 40.98 11.98
N VAL A 123 8.21 40.44 13.16
CA VAL A 123 7.81 39.08 13.60
C VAL A 123 7.12 39.17 14.96
N THR A 124 5.98 38.50 15.07
CA THR A 124 5.23 38.38 16.33
C THR A 124 5.10 36.89 16.69
N ASP A 125 5.51 36.51 17.90
CA ASP A 125 5.22 35.18 18.46
C ASP A 125 3.76 35.19 18.94
N PHE A 126 2.85 34.72 18.07
CA PHE A 126 1.41 34.77 18.35
C PHE A 126 0.99 33.76 19.41
N ALA A 127 1.40 32.50 19.28
CA ALA A 127 1.14 31.44 20.26
C ALA A 127 2.40 30.65 20.53
N ASP A 128 2.85 30.61 21.79
CA ASP A 128 4.08 29.98 22.26
C ASP A 128 3.83 28.71 23.07
N GLY A 129 4.91 27.99 23.39
CA GLY A 129 4.88 26.83 24.29
C GLY A 129 4.02 25.68 23.68
N LEU A 130 4.08 25.50 22.39
CA LEU A 130 3.30 24.46 21.68
C LEU A 130 4.06 23.12 21.65
N ASN A 131 3.44 22.09 21.10
CA ASN A 131 3.96 20.73 21.02
C ASN A 131 3.86 20.24 19.56
N ILE A 132 4.91 20.43 18.78
CA ILE A 132 4.99 20.13 17.35
C ILE A 132 3.79 20.72 16.59
N PRO A 133 3.63 22.06 16.55
CA PRO A 133 2.54 22.67 15.79
C PRO A 133 2.72 22.44 14.30
N THR A 134 1.65 21.96 13.65
CA THR A 134 1.54 21.81 12.21
C THR A 134 0.17 22.28 11.70
N GLY A 135 0.04 22.48 10.40
CA GLY A 135 -1.25 22.81 9.81
C GLY A 135 -1.85 24.11 10.33
N VAL A 136 -1.16 25.25 10.23
CA VAL A 136 -1.69 26.55 10.63
C VAL A 136 -2.64 27.11 9.58
N LEU A 137 -3.81 27.62 10.03
CA LEU A 137 -4.79 28.32 9.19
C LEU A 137 -5.29 29.57 9.92
N PRO A 138 -4.98 30.79 9.48
CA PRO A 138 -5.57 32.01 10.00
C PRO A 138 -7.10 31.94 9.96
N TRP A 139 -7.71 32.07 11.11
CA TRP A 139 -9.16 32.02 11.30
C TRP A 139 -9.55 32.85 12.48
N HIS A 140 -10.36 33.89 12.29
CA HIS A 140 -10.81 34.73 13.37
C HIS A 140 -12.34 34.75 13.47
N LYS A 141 -12.83 34.73 14.70
CA LYS A 141 -14.23 35.02 14.99
C LYS A 141 -14.40 36.52 15.00
N PRO A 142 -15.62 37.05 14.69
CA PRO A 142 -15.85 38.50 14.64
C PRO A 142 -15.51 39.26 15.92
N GLU A 143 -15.57 38.59 17.07
CA GLU A 143 -15.25 39.09 18.39
C GLU A 143 -13.76 39.14 18.72
N HIS A 144 -12.90 38.47 17.93
CA HIS A 144 -11.47 38.42 18.17
C HIS A 144 -10.69 39.16 17.11
N ARG A 145 -9.63 39.86 17.51
CA ARG A 145 -8.79 40.61 16.57
C ARG A 145 -8.01 39.74 15.61
N ASP A 146 -7.34 38.73 16.16
CA ASP A 146 -6.54 37.77 15.44
C ASP A 146 -6.81 36.37 15.97
N GLY A 147 -6.67 35.35 15.12
CA GLY A 147 -6.82 33.99 15.52
C GLY A 147 -6.42 33.00 14.43
N CYS A 148 -6.20 31.76 14.81
CA CYS A 148 -5.93 30.69 13.89
C CYS A 148 -6.44 29.34 14.40
N ILE A 149 -6.67 28.42 13.48
CA ILE A 149 -6.83 26.99 13.77
C ILE A 149 -5.49 26.32 13.44
N ALA A 150 -4.99 25.52 14.38
CA ALA A 150 -3.74 24.79 14.18
C ALA A 150 -3.75 23.48 14.98
N TRP A 151 -2.98 22.53 14.48
CA TRP A 151 -2.63 21.33 15.24
C TRP A 151 -1.48 21.65 16.21
N SER A 152 -1.63 21.20 17.43
CA SER A 152 -0.54 21.09 18.41
C SER A 152 -0.86 19.91 19.32
N ILE A 153 0.04 18.95 19.44
CA ILE A 153 -0.20 17.72 20.19
C ILE A 153 -0.80 18.01 21.57
N PRO A 154 -1.92 17.36 21.94
CA PRO A 154 -2.59 16.27 21.23
C PRO A 154 -3.87 16.69 20.47
N ASN A 155 -4.11 17.99 20.29
CA ASN A 155 -5.41 18.48 19.85
C ASN A 155 -5.32 19.37 18.60
N LEU A 156 -6.46 19.49 17.91
CA LEU A 156 -6.71 20.56 16.99
C LEU A 156 -7.30 21.73 17.78
N TRP A 157 -6.61 22.86 17.73
CA TRP A 157 -6.90 24.03 18.57
C TRP A 157 -7.44 25.20 17.77
N TYR A 158 -8.23 26.03 18.43
CA TYR A 158 -8.46 27.41 18.06
C TYR A 158 -7.68 28.31 19.02
N PHE A 159 -6.78 29.11 18.48
CA PHE A 159 -5.98 30.12 19.19
C PHE A 159 -6.51 31.52 18.84
N ALA A 160 -6.65 32.42 19.82
CA ALA A 160 -7.09 33.77 19.56
C ALA A 160 -6.47 34.80 20.49
N ASP A 161 -6.34 36.01 19.96
CA ASP A 161 -6.05 37.25 20.67
C ASP A 161 -7.41 37.92 20.99
N THR A 162 -7.82 37.94 22.25
CA THR A 162 -9.12 38.49 22.69
C THR A 162 -9.00 39.89 23.27
N ASP A 163 -7.80 40.32 23.69
CA ASP A 163 -7.58 41.65 24.28
C ASP A 163 -6.89 42.63 23.31
N GLY A 164 -6.40 42.15 22.17
CA GLY A 164 -5.85 42.96 21.09
C GLY A 164 -4.38 43.35 21.24
N ASP A 165 -3.64 42.64 22.08
CA ASP A 165 -2.20 42.89 22.30
C ASP A 165 -1.29 42.25 21.24
N GLY A 166 -1.85 41.40 20.38
CA GLY A 166 -1.15 40.69 19.30
C GLY A 166 -0.65 39.31 19.68
N THR A 167 -0.96 38.82 20.89
CA THR A 167 -0.59 37.48 21.36
C THR A 167 -1.81 36.67 21.77
N CYS A 168 -1.68 35.35 21.69
CA CYS A 168 -2.77 34.42 21.99
C CYS A 168 -2.99 34.28 23.50
N ASP A 169 -4.15 34.69 23.97
CA ASP A 169 -4.64 34.53 25.35
C ASP A 169 -5.79 33.49 25.44
N LEU A 170 -6.42 33.10 24.35
CA LEU A 170 -7.44 32.06 24.30
C LEU A 170 -6.93 30.81 23.56
N ARG A 171 -7.07 29.63 24.21
CA ARG A 171 -6.73 28.33 23.64
C ARG A 171 -7.91 27.39 23.81
N GLU A 172 -8.68 27.14 22.74
CA GLU A 172 -9.88 26.30 22.75
C GLU A 172 -9.62 25.02 21.97
N VAL A 173 -9.91 23.86 22.57
CA VAL A 173 -9.88 22.57 21.85
C VAL A 173 -11.08 22.48 20.91
N LEU A 174 -10.83 22.31 19.62
CA LEU A 174 -11.87 22.02 18.62
C LEU A 174 -12.13 20.52 18.53
N PHE A 175 -11.06 19.73 18.39
CA PHE A 175 -11.13 18.26 18.33
C PHE A 175 -9.91 17.65 19.01
N GLY A 176 -10.10 16.53 19.69
CA GLY A 176 -9.00 15.79 20.30
C GLY A 176 -9.39 14.91 21.48
N PRO A 177 -8.46 14.13 22.00
CA PRO A 177 -7.10 13.99 21.47
C PRO A 177 -7.06 13.17 20.18
N LEU A 178 -6.21 13.59 19.24
CA LEU A 178 -5.88 12.81 18.05
C LEU A 178 -4.60 12.01 18.29
N GLY A 179 -4.45 10.89 17.58
CA GLY A 179 -3.28 10.03 17.69
C GLY A 179 -1.98 10.70 17.22
N TYR A 180 -0.92 10.53 17.98
CA TYR A 180 0.44 10.99 17.68
C TYR A 180 1.51 10.05 18.23
N GLU A 181 1.11 9.14 19.13
CA GLU A 181 2.03 8.32 19.92
C GLU A 181 2.78 7.30 19.07
N LYS A 182 2.19 6.87 17.96
CA LYS A 182 2.84 5.92 17.06
C LYS A 182 3.76 6.60 16.06
N ASP A 183 3.41 7.82 15.64
CA ASP A 183 4.16 8.56 14.63
C ASP A 183 3.92 10.07 14.72
N THR A 184 4.98 10.83 15.01
CA THR A 184 4.96 12.30 15.00
C THR A 184 5.15 12.90 13.61
N HIS A 185 5.33 12.06 12.57
CA HIS A 185 5.35 12.45 11.16
C HIS A 185 3.94 12.38 10.54
N GLY A 186 3.14 11.42 10.98
CA GLY A 186 1.81 11.11 10.46
C GLY A 186 0.69 11.78 11.24
N MET A 187 0.80 13.06 11.53
CA MET A 187 -0.22 13.84 12.26
C MET A 187 -1.10 14.64 11.29
N CYS A 188 -1.85 15.60 11.81
CA CYS A 188 -2.59 16.57 11.03
C CYS A 188 -1.62 17.62 10.48
N SER A 189 -1.18 17.47 9.23
CA SER A 189 -0.07 18.24 8.67
C SER A 189 -0.50 19.41 7.79
N SER A 190 -1.77 19.49 7.38
CA SER A 190 -2.26 20.57 6.53
C SER A 190 -3.70 20.93 6.88
N LEU A 191 -3.99 22.23 6.90
CA LEU A 191 -5.33 22.78 7.00
C LEU A 191 -5.59 23.72 5.82
N ARG A 192 -6.80 23.66 5.26
CA ARG A 192 -7.24 24.51 4.14
C ARG A 192 -8.66 24.94 4.31
N ASP A 193 -8.92 26.24 4.17
CA ASP A 193 -10.27 26.74 3.94
C ASP A 193 -10.72 26.36 2.52
N GLY A 194 -11.82 25.64 2.41
CA GLY A 194 -12.41 25.27 1.13
C GLY A 194 -13.22 26.43 0.49
N GLY A 195 -13.43 27.54 1.21
CA GLY A 195 -14.34 28.59 0.76
C GLY A 195 -15.82 28.20 0.73
N ASP A 196 -16.12 26.92 1.02
CA ASP A 196 -17.46 26.32 1.09
C ASP A 196 -18.01 26.23 2.54
N GLY A 197 -17.31 26.88 3.47
CA GLY A 197 -17.59 26.84 4.90
C GLY A 197 -17.09 25.59 5.61
N TRP A 198 -16.18 24.84 4.97
CA TRP A 198 -15.48 23.71 5.55
C TRP A 198 -13.98 23.96 5.61
N ILE A 199 -13.35 23.43 6.64
CA ILE A 199 -11.91 23.32 6.73
C ILE A 199 -11.53 21.88 6.42
N TYR A 200 -10.63 21.71 5.48
CA TYR A 200 -10.08 20.42 5.05
C TYR A 200 -8.77 20.16 5.78
N ALA A 201 -8.61 18.93 6.24
CA ALA A 201 -7.46 18.53 7.03
C ALA A 201 -6.93 17.16 6.62
N THR A 202 -5.62 16.99 6.75
CA THR A 202 -4.95 15.69 6.56
C THR A 202 -4.84 14.93 7.87
N HIS A 203 -4.83 13.61 7.80
CA HIS A 203 -4.44 12.71 8.88
C HIS A 203 -3.46 11.70 8.31
N GLY A 204 -2.29 11.61 8.88
CA GLY A 204 -1.16 10.90 8.27
C GLY A 204 -0.94 9.49 8.80
N PHE A 205 0.24 8.99 8.48
CA PHE A 205 0.64 7.60 8.64
C PHE A 205 0.58 7.09 10.08
N ASN A 206 0.16 5.84 10.25
CA ASN A 206 0.28 4.99 11.43
C ASN A 206 -0.55 5.39 12.66
N ASN A 207 -1.01 6.62 12.76
CA ASN A 207 -1.85 7.06 13.89
C ASN A 207 -3.32 6.65 13.71
N THR A 208 -4.02 6.56 14.83
CA THR A 208 -5.46 6.34 14.90
C THR A 208 -6.09 7.44 15.73
N SER A 209 -7.18 8.03 15.24
CA SER A 209 -7.88 9.10 15.93
C SER A 209 -9.38 8.87 15.91
N HIS A 210 -10.05 9.25 16.99
CA HIS A 210 -11.50 9.31 17.08
C HIS A 210 -11.93 10.75 17.31
N LEU A 211 -12.68 11.32 16.38
CA LEU A 211 -13.22 12.68 16.49
C LEU A 211 -14.71 12.62 16.76
N ALA A 212 -15.18 13.53 17.62
CA ALA A 212 -16.61 13.72 17.89
C ALA A 212 -16.94 15.21 17.79
N ALA A 213 -17.90 15.57 16.96
CA ALA A 213 -18.36 16.94 16.78
C ALA A 213 -19.55 17.26 17.69
N LYS A 214 -19.89 18.57 17.78
CA LYS A 214 -20.95 19.07 18.66
C LYS A 214 -22.36 18.59 18.28
N ASP A 215 -22.62 18.24 17.02
CA ASP A 215 -23.91 17.68 16.55
C ASP A 215 -24.01 16.16 16.76
N GLY A 216 -22.99 15.52 17.34
CA GLY A 216 -22.92 14.09 17.57
C GLY A 216 -22.36 13.30 16.39
N SER A 217 -21.95 13.92 15.27
CA SER A 217 -21.20 13.23 14.23
C SER A 217 -19.84 12.79 14.75
N THR A 218 -19.45 11.57 14.38
CA THR A 218 -18.16 10.97 14.79
C THR A 218 -17.39 10.51 13.57
N LEU A 219 -16.06 10.48 13.71
CA LEU A 219 -15.18 10.04 12.65
C LEU A 219 -13.99 9.27 13.20
N ASP A 220 -13.82 8.03 12.74
CA ASP A 220 -12.62 7.24 13.00
C ASP A 220 -11.65 7.38 11.83
N LEU A 221 -10.43 7.79 12.16
CA LEU A 221 -9.32 7.96 11.24
C LEU A 221 -8.23 6.96 11.56
N HIS A 222 -7.69 6.32 10.53
CA HIS A 222 -6.59 5.38 10.67
C HIS A 222 -5.63 5.53 9.52
N SER A 223 -4.37 5.92 9.82
CA SER A 223 -3.34 6.22 8.81
C SER A 223 -3.78 7.32 7.83
N GLY A 224 -3.32 7.32 6.57
CA GLY A 224 -3.62 8.39 5.61
C GLY A 224 -5.11 8.57 5.32
N ASN A 225 -5.61 9.77 5.56
CA ASN A 225 -6.98 10.20 5.25
C ASN A 225 -7.00 11.70 5.04
N VAL A 226 -8.01 12.18 4.31
CA VAL A 226 -8.39 13.58 4.30
C VAL A 226 -9.82 13.70 4.83
N PHE A 227 -10.02 14.59 5.78
CA PHE A 227 -11.30 14.85 6.40
C PHE A 227 -11.62 16.34 6.37
N ARG A 228 -12.86 16.71 6.66
CA ARG A 228 -13.24 18.10 6.79
C ARG A 228 -14.16 18.33 7.98
N PHE A 229 -14.15 19.54 8.49
CA PHE A 229 -14.95 19.91 9.64
C PHE A 229 -15.45 21.35 9.54
N ARG A 230 -16.51 21.67 10.28
CA ARG A 230 -16.97 23.05 10.41
C ARG A 230 -16.05 23.82 11.36
N PRO A 231 -15.72 25.10 11.07
CA PRO A 231 -14.78 25.89 11.89
C PRO A 231 -15.16 26.02 13.36
N ASP A 232 -16.45 25.89 13.67
CA ASP A 232 -16.98 25.90 15.04
C ASP A 232 -17.05 24.52 15.70
N ALA A 233 -16.48 23.49 15.05
CA ALA A 233 -16.54 22.08 15.43
C ALA A 233 -17.96 21.51 15.54
N SER A 234 -18.94 22.13 14.86
CA SER A 234 -20.32 21.64 14.87
C SER A 234 -20.51 20.33 14.11
N HIS A 235 -19.69 20.04 13.10
CA HIS A 235 -19.77 18.81 12.29
C HIS A 235 -18.40 18.38 11.79
N VAL A 236 -18.19 17.04 11.64
CA VAL A 236 -16.99 16.44 11.07
C VAL A 236 -17.35 15.28 10.16
N GLU A 237 -16.65 15.14 9.03
CA GLU A 237 -16.85 14.04 8.09
C GLU A 237 -15.59 13.71 7.30
N ILE A 238 -15.54 12.48 6.77
CA ILE A 238 -14.46 12.03 5.88
C ILE A 238 -14.61 12.69 4.50
N TRP A 239 -13.49 13.13 3.92
CA TRP A 239 -13.45 13.52 2.51
C TRP A 239 -13.02 12.36 1.63
N SER A 240 -11.83 11.80 1.90
CA SER A 240 -11.32 10.64 1.20
C SER A 240 -10.54 9.72 2.15
N ARG A 241 -10.51 8.43 1.83
CA ARG A 241 -9.78 7.41 2.58
C ARG A 241 -8.57 6.95 1.77
N GLY A 242 -7.58 6.42 2.46
CA GLY A 242 -6.35 5.94 1.83
C GLY A 242 -5.33 7.05 1.70
N GLN A 243 -4.42 6.93 0.70
CA GLN A 243 -3.10 7.53 0.70
C GLN A 243 -2.24 6.92 1.83
N VAL A 244 -0.96 7.29 1.90
CA VAL A 244 -0.07 6.78 2.96
C VAL A 244 0.12 7.84 4.03
N ASN A 245 0.65 8.99 3.64
CA ASN A 245 0.90 10.12 4.53
C ASN A 245 0.63 11.44 3.79
N PRO A 246 -0.64 11.83 3.58
CA PRO A 246 -0.98 13.06 2.92
C PRO A 246 -0.48 14.25 3.74
N PHE A 247 0.42 15.04 3.15
CA PHE A 247 1.05 16.16 3.83
C PHE A 247 0.49 17.51 3.35
N GLY A 248 0.54 17.76 2.05
CA GLY A 248 0.11 19.03 1.47
C GLY A 248 -1.30 18.97 0.86
N LEU A 249 -2.04 20.08 0.95
CA LEU A 249 -3.33 20.27 0.28
C LEU A 249 -3.33 21.57 -0.52
N ALA A 250 -3.94 21.54 -1.72
CA ALA A 250 -4.18 22.72 -2.53
C ALA A 250 -5.50 22.58 -3.29
N PHE A 251 -6.15 23.72 -3.60
CA PHE A 251 -7.31 23.76 -4.48
C PHE A 251 -6.95 24.41 -5.80
N ASP A 252 -7.55 23.93 -6.91
CA ASP A 252 -7.61 24.68 -8.16
C ASP A 252 -8.81 25.63 -8.18
N ARG A 253 -8.89 26.50 -9.17
CA ARG A 253 -10.03 27.41 -9.36
C ARG A 253 -11.37 26.73 -9.63
N ARG A 254 -11.37 25.43 -9.96
CA ARG A 254 -12.57 24.62 -10.18
C ARG A 254 -13.09 24.02 -8.87
N GLY A 255 -12.35 24.21 -7.77
CA GLY A 255 -12.66 23.60 -6.47
C GLY A 255 -12.21 22.15 -6.34
N ASN A 256 -11.36 21.65 -7.23
CA ASN A 256 -10.78 20.33 -7.06
C ASN A 256 -9.70 20.38 -5.98
N LEU A 257 -9.73 19.42 -5.08
CA LEU A 257 -8.74 19.26 -4.02
C LEU A 257 -7.60 18.36 -4.50
N TYR A 258 -6.38 18.86 -4.37
CA TYR A 258 -5.15 18.11 -4.64
C TYR A 258 -4.37 17.87 -3.35
N SER A 259 -3.68 16.74 -3.29
CA SER A 259 -2.84 16.37 -2.15
C SER A 259 -1.48 15.91 -2.63
N ALA A 260 -0.43 16.36 -1.94
CA ALA A 260 0.88 15.75 -1.99
C ALA A 260 0.95 14.65 -0.92
N ASP A 261 1.42 13.47 -1.30
CA ASP A 261 1.48 12.30 -0.41
C ASP A 261 2.90 11.74 -0.31
N CYS A 262 3.37 11.63 0.91
CA CYS A 262 4.65 10.99 1.19
C CYS A 262 4.48 9.47 1.18
N HIS A 263 5.36 8.75 0.50
CA HIS A 263 5.44 7.29 0.37
C HIS A 263 4.50 6.64 -0.66
N SER A 264 3.73 7.41 -1.45
CA SER A 264 2.96 6.87 -2.57
C SER A 264 3.11 7.74 -3.82
N ALA A 265 2.09 7.88 -4.66
CA ALA A 265 2.18 8.79 -5.82
C ALA A 265 2.34 10.26 -5.36
N PRO A 266 3.20 11.06 -6.01
CA PRO A 266 3.52 12.42 -5.56
C PRO A 266 2.30 13.33 -5.45
N VAL A 267 1.35 13.20 -6.39
CA VAL A 267 0.16 14.05 -6.48
C VAL A 267 -1.10 13.23 -6.69
N TYR A 268 -2.14 13.59 -5.96
CA TYR A 268 -3.50 13.09 -6.12
C TYR A 268 -4.47 14.22 -6.34
N GLN A 269 -5.47 14.04 -7.21
CA GLN A 269 -6.72 14.77 -7.13
C GLN A 269 -7.69 13.96 -6.27
N LEU A 270 -8.13 14.54 -5.16
CA LEU A 270 -8.95 13.83 -4.18
C LEU A 270 -10.45 14.03 -4.46
N MET A 271 -11.11 12.93 -4.77
CA MET A 271 -12.57 12.91 -4.93
C MET A 271 -13.24 12.56 -3.62
N ARG A 272 -14.33 13.26 -3.32
CA ARG A 272 -15.14 13.00 -2.13
C ARG A 272 -15.69 11.58 -2.12
N GLY A 273 -15.57 10.90 -0.97
CA GLY A 273 -16.05 9.53 -0.79
C GLY A 273 -15.19 8.45 -1.45
N ALA A 274 -14.08 8.82 -2.07
CA ALA A 274 -13.19 7.88 -2.75
C ALA A 274 -12.21 7.22 -1.79
N CYS A 275 -11.74 6.02 -2.19
CA CYS A 275 -10.65 5.29 -1.54
C CYS A 275 -9.42 5.29 -2.44
N TYR A 276 -8.26 5.58 -1.89
CA TYR A 276 -6.96 5.55 -2.56
C TYR A 276 -6.09 4.42 -2.01
N PRO A 277 -5.13 3.86 -2.78
CA PRO A 277 -4.22 2.83 -2.28
C PRO A 277 -3.44 3.30 -1.04
N SER A 278 -3.25 2.40 -0.07
CA SER A 278 -2.51 2.66 1.16
C SER A 278 -1.97 1.34 1.71
N PHE A 279 -0.70 1.03 1.49
CA PHE A 279 0.01 -0.15 2.03
C PHE A 279 -0.82 -1.44 2.13
N GLY A 280 -1.50 -1.80 1.03
CA GLY A 280 -2.29 -3.04 0.97
C GLY A 280 -3.61 -3.01 1.73
N LYS A 281 -4.07 -1.86 2.24
CA LYS A 281 -5.41 -1.74 2.82
C LYS A 281 -6.48 -1.92 1.75
N PRO A 282 -7.59 -2.62 2.06
CA PRO A 282 -8.67 -2.83 1.12
C PRO A 282 -9.44 -1.53 0.84
N HIS A 283 -10.03 -1.43 -0.34
CA HIS A 283 -11.02 -0.42 -0.65
C HIS A 283 -12.41 -0.80 -0.08
N ASP A 284 -13.37 0.11 -0.18
CA ASP A 284 -14.75 -0.01 0.36
C ASP A 284 -15.72 -0.86 -0.49
N GLY A 285 -15.20 -1.63 -1.43
CA GLY A 285 -15.98 -2.45 -2.38
C GLY A 285 -16.22 -1.80 -3.74
N LEU A 286 -16.08 -0.47 -3.87
CA LEU A 286 -16.24 0.22 -5.16
C LEU A 286 -14.99 0.13 -6.05
N GLY A 287 -13.84 -0.14 -5.46
CA GLY A 287 -12.54 -0.05 -6.10
C GLY A 287 -11.77 1.20 -5.67
N PHE A 288 -10.47 1.22 -5.95
CA PHE A 288 -9.66 2.41 -5.75
C PHE A 288 -9.98 3.48 -6.79
N ALA A 289 -9.92 4.74 -6.36
CA ALA A 289 -9.98 5.87 -7.26
C ALA A 289 -8.80 5.87 -8.24
N PRO A 290 -8.98 6.40 -9.45
CA PRO A 290 -7.88 6.54 -10.38
C PRO A 290 -6.80 7.48 -9.83
N VAL A 291 -5.54 7.18 -10.14
CA VAL A 291 -4.36 7.97 -9.79
C VAL A 291 -4.02 8.85 -10.98
N MET A 292 -3.70 10.12 -10.71
CA MET A 292 -3.37 11.10 -11.76
C MET A 292 -1.87 11.15 -12.12
N CYS A 293 -1.00 10.64 -11.27
CA CYS A 293 0.44 10.70 -11.44
C CYS A 293 1.02 9.30 -11.63
N GLY A 294 1.67 9.06 -12.76
CA GLY A 294 2.27 7.77 -13.14
C GLY A 294 3.79 7.71 -12.96
N HIS A 295 4.42 8.76 -12.43
CA HIS A 295 5.87 8.89 -12.23
C HIS A 295 6.20 9.21 -10.76
N THR A 296 7.46 9.23 -10.43
CA THR A 296 7.99 9.68 -9.15
C THR A 296 9.04 10.75 -9.38
N HIS A 297 9.19 11.69 -8.45
CA HIS A 297 10.22 12.72 -8.54
C HIS A 297 11.54 12.32 -7.86
N GLY A 298 11.96 11.08 -8.06
CA GLY A 298 13.22 10.54 -7.55
C GLY A 298 13.25 10.27 -6.04
N SER A 299 12.15 10.51 -5.33
CA SER A 299 12.03 10.14 -3.91
C SER A 299 10.56 10.06 -3.48
N THR A 300 10.33 9.45 -2.33
CA THR A 300 9.03 9.42 -1.66
C THR A 300 8.88 10.53 -0.59
N GLY A 301 9.87 11.41 -0.44
CA GLY A 301 9.87 12.49 0.55
C GLY A 301 9.15 13.75 0.04
N ILE A 302 7.92 13.59 -0.38
CA ILE A 302 7.06 14.66 -0.91
C ILE A 302 6.29 15.33 0.24
N CYS A 303 6.21 16.65 0.21
CA CYS A 303 5.63 17.44 1.29
C CYS A 303 4.54 18.43 0.81
N GLY A 304 4.81 19.74 0.89
CA GLY A 304 3.85 20.78 0.50
C GLY A 304 3.53 20.83 -0.98
N ILE A 305 2.36 21.36 -1.31
CA ILE A 305 1.86 21.49 -2.68
C ILE A 305 1.28 22.89 -2.91
N ALA A 306 1.55 23.47 -4.07
CA ALA A 306 0.91 24.66 -4.57
C ALA A 306 0.36 24.42 -5.98
N TYR A 307 -0.82 24.94 -6.26
CA TYR A 307 -1.47 24.89 -7.57
C TYR A 307 -1.50 26.31 -8.16
N VAL A 308 -1.02 26.44 -9.39
CA VAL A 308 -1.00 27.72 -10.11
C VAL A 308 -1.99 27.67 -11.26
N ASP A 309 -2.92 28.60 -11.27
CA ASP A 309 -3.90 28.78 -12.35
C ASP A 309 -4.47 30.21 -12.37
N GLY A 310 -5.48 30.46 -13.23
CA GLY A 310 -6.16 31.74 -13.31
C GLY A 310 -5.31 32.86 -13.92
N GLY A 311 -4.25 32.52 -14.64
CA GLY A 311 -3.40 33.47 -15.33
C GLY A 311 -2.45 34.25 -14.42
N MET A 312 -2.30 33.87 -13.14
CA MET A 312 -1.47 34.61 -12.18
C MET A 312 0.00 34.70 -12.61
N TRP A 313 0.50 33.68 -13.27
CA TRP A 313 1.87 33.64 -13.84
C TRP A 313 1.88 33.67 -15.37
N GLY A 314 0.74 34.01 -16.00
CA GLY A 314 0.48 33.92 -17.42
C GLY A 314 -0.25 32.62 -17.78
N PRO A 315 -1.01 32.62 -18.89
CA PRO A 315 -1.86 31.48 -19.27
C PRO A 315 -1.07 30.20 -19.57
N GLU A 316 0.21 30.32 -19.88
CA GLU A 316 1.09 29.18 -20.10
C GLU A 316 1.47 28.43 -18.82
N TRP A 317 1.18 29.01 -17.64
CA TRP A 317 1.38 28.42 -16.32
C TRP A 317 0.08 28.01 -15.65
N ASP A 318 -1.04 28.10 -16.36
CA ASP A 318 -2.32 27.60 -15.84
C ASP A 318 -2.28 26.07 -15.76
N ASP A 319 -2.90 25.54 -14.71
CA ASP A 319 -2.96 24.12 -14.40
C ASP A 319 -1.55 23.49 -14.15
N HIS A 320 -0.69 24.21 -13.41
CA HIS A 320 0.61 23.73 -12.98
C HIS A 320 0.67 23.50 -11.47
N VAL A 321 1.38 22.45 -11.08
CA VAL A 321 1.53 22.00 -9.68
C VAL A 321 2.99 21.99 -9.29
N PHE A 322 3.29 22.57 -8.15
CA PHE A 322 4.63 22.59 -7.56
C PHE A 322 4.62 21.84 -6.24
N ILE A 323 5.64 20.99 -6.02
CA ILE A 323 5.68 20.05 -4.92
C ILE A 323 7.04 20.10 -4.24
N GLY A 324 7.07 20.27 -2.93
CA GLY A 324 8.30 20.24 -2.16
C GLY A 324 8.84 18.81 -2.02
N ASN A 325 10.12 18.60 -2.35
CA ASN A 325 10.80 17.32 -2.22
C ASN A 325 12.02 17.47 -1.32
N VAL A 326 11.85 17.07 -0.07
CA VAL A 326 12.86 17.26 0.99
C VAL A 326 14.04 16.31 0.89
N VAL A 327 13.92 15.21 0.15
CA VAL A 327 15.01 14.25 -0.04
C VAL A 327 15.94 14.69 -1.16
N THR A 328 15.36 15.14 -2.27
CA THR A 328 16.14 15.55 -3.46
C THR A 328 16.57 17.03 -3.42
N SER A 329 16.12 17.77 -2.40
CA SER A 329 16.39 19.22 -2.24
C SER A 329 15.91 20.01 -3.46
N ARG A 330 14.62 19.84 -3.85
CA ARG A 330 14.01 20.40 -5.03
C ARG A 330 12.57 20.84 -4.80
N ILE A 331 12.10 21.74 -5.65
CA ILE A 331 10.68 21.95 -5.87
C ILE A 331 10.36 21.36 -7.24
N ASN A 332 9.74 20.21 -7.22
CA ASN A 332 9.32 19.51 -8.42
C ASN A 332 8.11 20.19 -9.07
N HIS A 333 7.91 19.93 -10.34
CA HIS A 333 6.94 20.62 -11.16
C HIS A 333 6.23 19.63 -12.08
N ASP A 334 4.89 19.65 -12.04
CA ASP A 334 4.03 18.94 -12.96
C ASP A 334 3.05 19.88 -13.64
N ARG A 335 2.78 19.62 -14.91
CA ARG A 335 1.69 20.24 -15.63
C ARG A 335 0.49 19.30 -15.64
N VAL A 336 -0.68 19.80 -15.24
CA VAL A 336 -1.92 19.02 -15.21
C VAL A 336 -2.63 19.09 -16.54
N VAL A 337 -2.75 17.96 -17.20
CA VAL A 337 -3.47 17.80 -18.47
C VAL A 337 -4.78 17.11 -18.22
N PHE A 338 -5.89 17.63 -18.73
CA PHE A 338 -7.22 17.05 -18.52
C PHE A 338 -7.69 16.25 -19.73
N HIS A 339 -8.06 15.01 -19.52
CA HIS A 339 -8.75 14.12 -20.45
C HIS A 339 -10.23 14.04 -20.04
N GLY A 340 -11.07 14.86 -20.67
CA GLY A 340 -12.40 15.12 -20.12
C GLY A 340 -12.33 15.91 -18.81
N SER A 341 -12.64 15.27 -17.67
CA SER A 341 -12.42 15.82 -16.34
C SER A 341 -11.33 15.10 -15.54
N SER A 342 -10.70 14.09 -16.14
CA SER A 342 -9.62 13.32 -15.51
C SER A 342 -8.29 14.03 -15.66
N PRO A 343 -7.61 14.40 -14.56
CA PRO A 343 -6.27 14.99 -14.62
C PRO A 343 -5.21 13.92 -14.83
N GLU A 344 -4.18 14.29 -15.57
CA GLU A 344 -2.89 13.59 -15.69
C GLU A 344 -1.78 14.55 -15.31
N ALA A 345 -0.91 14.17 -14.39
CA ALA A 345 0.29 14.91 -14.05
C ALA A 345 1.40 14.55 -15.03
N VAL A 346 1.89 15.55 -15.76
CA VAL A 346 2.99 15.43 -16.73
C VAL A 346 4.21 16.10 -16.11
N GLU A 347 5.27 15.34 -15.91
CA GLU A 347 6.51 15.83 -15.32
C GLU A 347 7.15 16.90 -16.20
N GLU A 348 7.49 18.03 -15.61
CA GLU A 348 8.18 19.17 -16.22
C GLU A 348 9.51 19.42 -15.48
N PRO A 349 10.43 20.23 -16.03
CA PRO A 349 11.66 20.59 -15.31
C PRO A 349 11.38 21.26 -13.96
N ASP A 350 12.12 20.87 -12.93
CA ASP A 350 11.98 21.38 -11.57
C ASP A 350 11.99 22.92 -11.51
N LEU A 351 11.12 23.50 -10.67
CA LEU A 351 11.08 24.96 -10.44
C LEU A 351 12.28 25.43 -9.63
N VAL A 352 12.71 24.66 -8.64
CA VAL A 352 13.91 24.97 -7.86
C VAL A 352 14.80 23.73 -7.79
N VAL A 353 16.06 23.92 -8.08
CA VAL A 353 17.10 22.91 -7.87
C VAL A 353 18.15 23.50 -6.93
N SER A 354 18.32 22.90 -5.75
CA SER A 354 19.35 23.28 -4.80
C SER A 354 20.59 22.39 -4.93
N SER A 355 21.77 23.01 -4.97
CA SER A 355 23.04 22.31 -4.75
C SER A 355 23.43 22.23 -3.27
N ASP A 356 22.69 22.88 -2.37
CA ASP A 356 22.81 22.67 -0.94
C ASP A 356 21.90 21.53 -0.49
N PRO A 357 22.47 20.42 0.02
CA PRO A 357 21.67 19.27 0.43
C PRO A 357 20.93 19.47 1.77
N TRP A 358 21.02 20.62 2.41
CA TRP A 358 20.25 20.99 3.59
C TRP A 358 18.91 21.64 3.26
N PHE A 359 18.68 22.08 2.03
CA PHE A 359 17.41 22.64 1.57
C PHE A 359 16.27 21.62 1.71
N ARG A 360 15.22 21.98 2.45
CA ARG A 360 14.07 21.11 2.78
C ARG A 360 12.76 21.86 2.56
N PRO A 361 12.27 21.96 1.32
CA PRO A 361 11.02 22.65 1.02
C PRO A 361 9.82 21.83 1.52
N VAL A 362 9.38 22.09 2.76
CA VAL A 362 8.33 21.33 3.44
C VAL A 362 6.93 21.85 3.17
N ASP A 363 6.74 23.15 2.91
CA ASP A 363 5.43 23.70 2.52
C ASP A 363 5.60 24.81 1.46
N LEU A 364 4.57 24.91 0.61
CA LEU A 364 4.51 25.84 -0.51
C LEU A 364 3.19 26.60 -0.47
N ARG A 365 3.26 27.94 -0.61
CA ARG A 365 2.07 28.81 -0.62
C ARG A 365 2.18 29.91 -1.63
N ILE A 366 1.10 30.12 -2.39
CA ILE A 366 0.95 31.33 -3.17
C ILE A 366 0.52 32.46 -2.24
N GLY A 367 1.31 33.54 -2.24
CA GLY A 367 1.02 34.75 -1.47
C GLY A 367 0.03 35.68 -2.17
N PRO A 368 -0.49 36.68 -1.43
CA PRO A 368 -1.42 37.67 -1.99
C PRO A 368 -0.82 38.55 -3.09
N ASP A 369 0.51 38.53 -3.20
CA ASP A 369 1.28 39.21 -4.24
C ASP A 369 1.53 38.34 -5.47
N GLY A 370 1.04 37.10 -5.50
CA GLY A 370 1.25 36.15 -6.58
C GLY A 370 2.60 35.43 -6.56
N ALA A 371 3.43 35.70 -5.56
CA ALA A 371 4.68 34.96 -5.36
C ALA A 371 4.44 33.60 -4.70
N LEU A 372 5.34 32.64 -4.96
CA LEU A 372 5.36 31.36 -4.24
C LEU A 372 6.29 31.47 -3.03
N TYR A 373 5.75 31.25 -1.85
CA TYR A 373 6.50 31.20 -0.59
C TYR A 373 6.81 29.75 -0.23
N VAL A 374 8.04 29.51 0.21
CA VAL A 374 8.58 28.18 0.47
C VAL A 374 9.07 28.11 1.90
N ALA A 375 8.49 27.24 2.71
CA ALA A 375 9.03 26.91 4.01
C ALA A 375 10.22 25.96 3.85
N ASP A 376 11.39 26.43 4.13
CA ASP A 376 12.61 25.63 4.14
C ASP A 376 12.97 25.26 5.59
N PHE A 377 12.67 24.00 5.93
CA PHE A 377 12.97 23.45 7.26
C PHE A 377 14.48 23.39 7.54
N TYR A 378 15.28 23.50 6.54
CA TYR A 378 16.75 23.55 6.51
C TYR A 378 17.41 22.62 7.55
N ASN A 379 17.68 21.38 7.17
CA ASN A 379 18.19 20.39 8.10
C ASN A 379 19.23 19.43 7.47
N ARG A 380 20.24 19.07 8.26
CA ARG A 380 21.25 18.09 7.91
C ARG A 380 20.66 16.68 7.73
N ILE A 381 19.62 16.37 8.49
CA ILE A 381 19.04 15.02 8.58
C ILE A 381 17.73 14.97 7.84
N ILE A 382 17.61 13.94 6.98
CA ILE A 382 16.36 13.49 6.37
C ILE A 382 15.98 12.19 7.09
N GLY A 383 14.67 11.98 7.20
CA GLY A 383 14.15 10.78 7.83
C GLY A 383 13.91 10.95 9.32
N HIS A 384 12.98 10.14 9.78
CA HIS A 384 12.45 10.19 11.12
C HIS A 384 12.86 8.94 11.91
N TYR A 385 12.53 7.76 11.38
CA TYR A 385 12.88 6.48 11.99
C TYR A 385 14.23 5.92 11.52
N GLU A 386 14.66 6.33 10.33
CA GLU A 386 15.90 5.83 9.71
C GLU A 386 17.16 6.39 10.36
N VAL A 387 17.04 7.52 11.07
CA VAL A 387 18.13 8.13 11.83
C VAL A 387 17.69 8.24 13.28
N PRO A 388 18.51 7.80 14.26
CA PRO A 388 18.16 7.90 15.68
C PRO A 388 17.63 9.27 16.04
N LEU A 389 16.53 9.31 16.80
CA LEU A 389 15.87 10.57 17.16
C LEU A 389 16.80 11.49 17.94
N ASP A 390 17.70 10.95 18.75
CA ASP A 390 18.70 11.66 19.56
C ASP A 390 19.98 12.01 18.80
N HIS A 391 20.01 11.80 17.47
CA HIS A 391 21.21 12.09 16.68
C HIS A 391 21.63 13.58 16.81
N PRO A 392 22.89 13.88 17.19
CA PRO A 392 23.33 15.25 17.50
C PRO A 392 23.36 16.19 16.30
N GLY A 393 23.29 15.63 15.08
CA GLY A 393 23.26 16.42 13.84
C GLY A 393 21.88 16.99 13.46
N ARG A 394 20.82 16.73 14.25
CA ARG A 394 19.51 17.35 14.01
C ARG A 394 19.57 18.83 14.36
N ASP A 395 19.47 19.67 13.35
CA ASP A 395 19.49 21.13 13.52
C ASP A 395 18.15 21.61 14.07
N ARG A 396 18.20 22.53 15.03
CA ARG A 396 17.03 23.13 15.70
C ARG A 396 17.03 24.65 15.65
N GLU A 397 18.08 25.25 15.10
CA GLU A 397 18.31 26.70 15.20
C GLU A 397 18.03 27.42 13.87
N ARG A 398 18.10 26.73 12.75
CA ARG A 398 17.97 27.32 11.42
C ARG A 398 16.60 27.05 10.82
N GLY A 399 16.25 27.84 9.84
CA GLY A 399 15.06 27.71 9.04
C GLY A 399 14.79 28.97 8.25
N ARG A 400 14.28 28.85 7.06
CA ARG A 400 14.18 29.96 6.11
C ARG A 400 12.84 29.95 5.40
N ILE A 401 12.44 31.11 4.91
CA ILE A 401 11.30 31.26 4.04
C ILE A 401 11.80 31.96 2.78
N TRP A 402 11.72 31.25 1.65
CA TRP A 402 12.09 31.78 0.34
C TRP A 402 10.85 32.31 -0.38
N ARG A 403 11.00 33.41 -1.11
CA ARG A 403 9.96 34.02 -1.95
C ARG A 403 10.38 33.92 -3.40
N ILE A 404 9.57 33.26 -4.23
CA ILE A 404 9.82 33.07 -5.66
C ILE A 404 8.78 33.90 -6.42
N THR A 405 9.29 34.82 -7.24
CA THR A 405 8.47 35.69 -8.09
C THR A 405 8.70 35.37 -9.54
N ARG A 406 7.66 35.55 -10.36
CA ARG A 406 7.78 35.51 -11.82
C ARG A 406 7.61 36.92 -12.39
N GLU A 407 8.40 37.26 -13.39
CA GLU A 407 8.25 38.53 -14.10
C GLU A 407 6.85 38.66 -14.71
N GLY A 408 6.13 39.75 -14.36
CA GLY A 408 4.75 39.97 -14.79
C GLY A 408 3.67 39.20 -14.00
N ALA A 409 4.03 38.53 -12.89
CA ALA A 409 3.06 37.86 -12.02
C ALA A 409 2.00 38.87 -11.52
N GLN A 410 0.79 38.38 -11.41
CA GLN A 410 -0.35 39.13 -10.89
C GLN A 410 -0.81 38.53 -9.57
N ALA A 411 -1.37 39.37 -8.70
CA ALA A 411 -2.02 38.88 -7.49
C ALA A 411 -3.08 37.81 -7.85
N PRO A 412 -3.17 36.71 -7.08
CA PRO A 412 -4.19 35.69 -7.31
C PRO A 412 -5.55 36.36 -7.31
N ILE A 413 -6.36 36.05 -8.29
CA ILE A 413 -7.77 36.49 -8.27
C ILE A 413 -8.40 35.75 -7.09
N ALA A 414 -8.75 36.49 -6.04
CA ALA A 414 -9.42 35.95 -4.87
C ALA A 414 -10.78 35.37 -5.31
N GLN A 415 -10.78 34.16 -5.78
CA GLN A 415 -12.00 33.39 -5.96
C GLN A 415 -12.07 32.46 -4.74
N ALA A 416 -12.81 32.92 -3.73
CA ALA A 416 -13.47 31.95 -2.88
C ALA A 416 -14.27 31.04 -3.83
N PRO A 417 -14.03 29.71 -3.86
CA PRO A 417 -14.93 28.83 -4.58
C PRO A 417 -16.36 29.21 -4.17
N PRO A 418 -17.29 29.35 -5.11
CA PRO A 418 -18.64 29.80 -4.78
C PRO A 418 -19.16 28.84 -3.73
N VAL A 419 -19.57 29.38 -2.55
CA VAL A 419 -20.32 28.59 -1.57
C VAL A 419 -21.40 27.86 -2.35
N PRO A 420 -21.39 26.52 -2.42
CA PRO A 420 -22.35 25.83 -3.25
C PRO A 420 -23.75 26.17 -2.77
N THR A 421 -24.44 27.06 -3.48
CA THR A 421 -25.86 27.29 -3.22
C THR A 421 -26.57 25.98 -3.46
N PRO A 422 -27.36 25.46 -2.49
CA PRO A 422 -28.12 24.24 -2.68
C PRO A 422 -28.93 24.32 -3.96
N ARG A 423 -28.51 23.55 -4.99
CA ARG A 423 -29.26 23.45 -6.24
C ARG A 423 -30.35 22.39 -6.11
N PRO A 424 -31.51 22.57 -6.72
CA PRO A 424 -32.54 21.53 -6.75
C PRO A 424 -32.09 20.34 -7.62
N PRO A 425 -32.68 19.13 -7.42
CA PRO A 425 -32.31 17.94 -8.19
C PRO A 425 -32.42 18.09 -9.71
N GLU A 426 -33.29 18.96 -10.19
CA GLU A 426 -33.52 19.26 -11.62
C GLU A 426 -32.26 19.86 -12.27
N ASP A 427 -31.51 20.70 -11.53
CA ASP A 427 -30.27 21.29 -12.01
C ASP A 427 -29.19 20.21 -12.18
N TRP A 428 -29.15 19.24 -11.26
CA TRP A 428 -28.21 18.12 -11.35
C TRP A 428 -28.56 17.17 -12.51
N ILE A 429 -29.85 16.93 -12.75
CA ILE A 429 -30.31 16.15 -13.91
C ILE A 429 -29.89 16.83 -15.22
N THR A 430 -30.06 18.16 -15.32
CA THR A 430 -29.59 18.92 -16.47
C THR A 430 -28.08 18.84 -16.63
N ALA A 431 -27.31 19.01 -15.54
CA ALA A 431 -25.86 18.92 -15.58
C ALA A 431 -25.37 17.51 -15.98
N LEU A 432 -26.01 16.43 -15.49
CA LEU A 432 -25.67 15.05 -15.87
C LEU A 432 -25.93 14.77 -17.35
N ARG A 433 -26.98 15.34 -17.96
CA ARG A 433 -27.33 15.09 -19.35
C ARG A 433 -26.59 16.00 -20.34
N GLU A 434 -26.54 17.28 -20.05
CA GLU A 434 -26.13 18.34 -20.98
C GLU A 434 -24.80 18.99 -20.61
N GLY A 435 -24.35 18.81 -19.36
CA GLY A 435 -23.14 19.44 -18.85
C GLY A 435 -21.87 18.88 -19.49
N ASN A 436 -20.81 19.68 -19.47
CA ASN A 436 -19.46 19.20 -19.77
C ASN A 436 -18.97 18.23 -18.69
N PRO A 437 -17.83 17.52 -18.89
CA PRO A 437 -17.32 16.53 -17.93
C PRO A 437 -17.17 17.05 -16.50
N PHE A 438 -16.71 18.29 -16.31
CA PHE A 438 -16.57 18.90 -14.97
C PHE A 438 -17.93 19.16 -14.30
N ALA A 439 -18.92 19.68 -15.06
CA ALA A 439 -20.27 19.88 -14.53
C ALA A 439 -20.95 18.55 -14.14
N LYS A 440 -20.71 17.47 -14.89
CA LYS A 440 -21.19 16.13 -14.54
C LYS A 440 -20.53 15.62 -13.25
N ARG A 441 -19.23 15.86 -13.08
CA ARG A 441 -18.50 15.48 -11.87
C ARG A 441 -18.95 16.29 -10.65
N GLU A 442 -19.19 17.60 -10.80
CA GLU A 442 -19.78 18.44 -9.76
C GLU A 442 -21.17 17.92 -9.33
N ALA A 443 -22.04 17.60 -10.30
CA ALA A 443 -23.34 17.01 -10.03
C ALA A 443 -23.22 15.67 -9.29
N ALA A 444 -22.32 14.81 -9.70
CA ALA A 444 -22.05 13.55 -9.02
C ALA A 444 -21.58 13.75 -7.56
N ALA A 445 -20.67 14.68 -7.32
CA ALA A 445 -20.19 15.00 -5.98
C ALA A 445 -21.31 15.54 -5.08
N ALA A 446 -22.20 16.42 -5.61
CA ALA A 446 -23.34 16.95 -4.86
C ALA A 446 -24.35 15.87 -4.47
N LEU A 447 -24.51 14.83 -5.30
CA LEU A 447 -25.41 13.70 -5.03
C LEU A 447 -24.91 12.76 -3.93
N LEU A 448 -23.66 12.87 -3.50
CA LEU A 448 -23.18 12.18 -2.29
C LEU A 448 -23.81 12.76 -1.03
N ASP A 449 -24.03 14.09 -0.99
CA ASP A 449 -24.67 14.77 0.15
C ASP A 449 -26.19 14.59 0.14
N ARG A 450 -26.76 14.65 -1.06
CA ARG A 450 -28.22 14.68 -1.25
C ARG A 450 -28.62 13.72 -2.36
N PRO A 451 -28.52 12.41 -2.12
CA PRO A 451 -28.91 11.43 -3.12
C PRO A 451 -30.40 11.56 -3.44
N ALA A 452 -30.69 11.81 -4.72
CA ALA A 452 -32.06 12.03 -5.19
C ALA A 452 -32.52 10.87 -6.07
N PRO A 453 -33.59 10.15 -5.72
CA PRO A 453 -34.10 9.01 -6.50
C PRO A 453 -34.45 9.34 -7.97
N SER A 454 -34.77 10.59 -8.29
CA SER A 454 -35.03 11.04 -9.66
C SER A 454 -33.79 11.10 -10.55
N THR A 455 -32.60 11.06 -9.95
CA THR A 455 -31.33 11.11 -10.71
C THR A 455 -30.80 9.73 -11.14
N LEU A 456 -31.46 8.64 -10.76
CA LEU A 456 -31.03 7.28 -11.08
C LEU A 456 -30.85 7.06 -12.59
N GLY A 457 -31.89 7.31 -13.39
CA GLY A 457 -31.82 7.19 -14.85
C GLY A 457 -30.73 8.10 -15.47
N PRO A 458 -30.74 9.42 -15.18
CA PRO A 458 -29.68 10.33 -15.64
C PRO A 458 -28.24 9.91 -15.27
N LEU A 459 -28.01 9.36 -14.07
CA LEU A 459 -26.70 8.84 -13.67
C LEU A 459 -26.28 7.61 -14.50
N LEU A 460 -27.19 6.67 -14.72
CA LEU A 460 -26.94 5.50 -15.57
C LEU A 460 -26.68 5.91 -17.02
N GLU A 461 -27.46 6.87 -17.57
CA GLU A 461 -27.23 7.42 -18.90
C GLU A 461 -25.84 8.07 -19.01
N ALA A 462 -25.49 8.92 -18.04
CA ALA A 462 -24.22 9.61 -18.01
C ALA A 462 -23.05 8.62 -17.89
N LEU A 463 -23.15 7.61 -17.01
CA LEU A 463 -22.10 6.61 -16.79
C LEU A 463 -21.80 5.78 -18.04
N ARG A 464 -22.85 5.37 -18.78
CA ARG A 464 -22.72 4.62 -20.04
C ARG A 464 -22.08 5.45 -21.16
N ALA A 465 -22.21 6.79 -21.10
CA ALA A 465 -21.69 7.73 -22.08
C ALA A 465 -20.27 8.24 -21.78
N VAL A 466 -19.67 7.88 -20.62
CA VAL A 466 -18.33 8.35 -20.25
C VAL A 466 -17.28 7.77 -21.18
N PRO A 467 -16.43 8.60 -21.82
CA PRO A 467 -15.28 8.13 -22.56
C PRO A 467 -14.32 7.30 -21.69
N GLU A 468 -13.59 6.37 -22.31
CA GLU A 468 -12.69 5.46 -21.57
C GLU A 468 -11.59 6.21 -20.81
N GLU A 469 -11.08 7.28 -21.41
CA GLU A 469 -10.06 8.16 -20.87
C GLU A 469 -10.51 9.00 -19.66
N ASP A 470 -11.82 9.25 -19.49
CA ASP A 470 -12.33 10.04 -18.35
C ASP A 470 -12.68 9.14 -17.15
N ASN A 471 -11.66 8.51 -16.60
CA ASN A 471 -11.80 7.54 -15.53
C ASN A 471 -12.21 8.18 -14.17
N HIS A 472 -11.85 9.45 -13.91
CA HIS A 472 -12.28 10.17 -12.72
C HIS A 472 -13.79 10.48 -12.76
N LEU A 473 -14.31 10.89 -13.92
CA LEU A 473 -15.76 11.06 -14.07
C LEU A 473 -16.50 9.73 -13.89
N ARG A 474 -15.99 8.66 -14.48
CA ARG A 474 -16.55 7.32 -14.30
C ARG A 474 -16.62 6.94 -12.81
N HIS A 475 -15.54 7.14 -12.08
CA HIS A 475 -15.47 6.83 -10.64
C HIS A 475 -16.42 7.72 -9.83
N ALA A 476 -16.49 9.02 -10.10
CA ALA A 476 -17.40 9.95 -9.42
C ALA A 476 -18.88 9.59 -9.67
N LEU A 477 -19.25 9.24 -10.89
CA LEU A 477 -20.61 8.79 -11.21
C LEU A 477 -20.95 7.46 -10.51
N ARG A 478 -20.00 6.54 -10.39
CA ARG A 478 -20.18 5.28 -9.63
C ARG A 478 -20.40 5.54 -8.15
N LEU A 479 -19.64 6.47 -7.55
CA LEU A 479 -19.86 6.90 -6.15
C LEU A 479 -21.27 7.46 -5.96
N ALA A 480 -21.70 8.40 -6.83
CA ALA A 480 -23.03 8.98 -6.79
C ALA A 480 -24.13 7.94 -7.00
N LEU A 481 -23.96 7.07 -7.97
CA LEU A 481 -24.92 6.00 -8.26
C LEU A 481 -25.06 5.03 -7.08
N ARG A 482 -23.94 4.67 -6.42
CA ARG A 482 -23.96 3.89 -5.18
C ARG A 482 -24.76 4.60 -4.07
N ALA A 483 -24.54 5.89 -3.88
CA ALA A 483 -25.26 6.67 -2.88
C ALA A 483 -26.77 6.72 -3.17
N VAL A 484 -27.16 6.93 -4.44
CA VAL A 484 -28.56 6.90 -4.86
C VAL A 484 -29.15 5.51 -4.68
N LEU A 485 -28.51 4.45 -5.15
CA LEU A 485 -28.98 3.06 -5.04
C LEU A 485 -29.09 2.57 -3.59
N SER A 486 -28.39 3.23 -2.65
CA SER A 486 -28.51 2.94 -1.22
C SER A 486 -29.83 3.44 -0.61
N GLN A 487 -30.61 4.26 -1.34
CA GLN A 487 -31.91 4.71 -0.90
C GLN A 487 -32.94 3.56 -1.01
N PRO A 488 -33.82 3.39 -0.01
CA PRO A 488 -34.80 2.29 0.00
C PRO A 488 -35.66 2.23 -1.27
N GLY A 489 -35.89 1.03 -1.77
CA GLY A 489 -36.78 0.76 -2.90
C GLY A 489 -36.17 0.94 -4.28
N LEU A 490 -34.94 1.45 -4.41
CA LEU A 490 -34.34 1.69 -5.72
C LEU A 490 -33.78 0.42 -6.38
N LEU A 491 -33.23 -0.50 -5.61
CA LEU A 491 -32.76 -1.80 -6.12
C LEU A 491 -33.92 -2.77 -6.47
N THR A 492 -35.18 -2.39 -6.22
CA THR A 492 -36.37 -3.18 -6.60
C THR A 492 -36.99 -2.75 -7.95
N ARG A 493 -36.48 -1.68 -8.56
CA ARG A 493 -37.02 -1.12 -9.80
C ARG A 493 -36.60 -1.97 -11.00
N GLU A 494 -37.44 -2.09 -12.01
CA GLU A 494 -37.16 -2.82 -13.24
C GLU A 494 -35.99 -2.21 -14.03
N GLU A 495 -35.80 -0.90 -13.97
CA GLU A 495 -34.75 -0.18 -14.70
C GLU A 495 -33.31 -0.54 -14.30
N VAL A 496 -33.13 -1.20 -13.15
CA VAL A 496 -31.82 -1.66 -12.66
C VAL A 496 -31.60 -3.16 -12.83
N ASP A 497 -32.63 -3.93 -13.16
CA ASP A 497 -32.53 -5.38 -13.31
C ASP A 497 -31.67 -5.76 -14.53
N GLY A 498 -30.72 -6.65 -14.30
CA GLY A 498 -29.81 -7.13 -15.35
C GLY A 498 -28.68 -6.19 -15.74
N ASP A 499 -28.59 -5.00 -15.11
CA ASP A 499 -27.49 -4.07 -15.38
C ASP A 499 -26.21 -4.54 -14.64
N PRO A 500 -25.12 -4.87 -15.36
CA PRO A 500 -23.90 -5.38 -14.74
C PRO A 500 -23.18 -4.35 -13.86
N GLU A 501 -23.30 -3.05 -14.16
CA GLU A 501 -22.73 -1.98 -13.37
C GLU A 501 -23.47 -1.85 -12.03
N VAL A 502 -24.82 -1.90 -12.07
CA VAL A 502 -25.62 -1.90 -10.85
C VAL A 502 -25.32 -3.14 -10.00
N ALA A 503 -25.14 -4.31 -10.62
CA ALA A 503 -24.76 -5.51 -9.90
C ALA A 503 -23.39 -5.39 -9.21
N SER A 504 -22.42 -4.76 -9.89
CA SER A 504 -21.12 -4.45 -9.31
C SER A 504 -21.23 -3.48 -8.12
N LEU A 505 -22.01 -2.42 -8.25
CA LEU A 505 -22.21 -1.43 -7.20
C LEU A 505 -22.99 -1.99 -6.00
N ALA A 506 -23.94 -2.89 -6.23
CA ALA A 506 -24.74 -3.52 -5.17
C ALA A 506 -23.86 -4.32 -4.19
N LEU A 507 -22.72 -4.87 -4.64
CA LEU A 507 -21.73 -5.51 -3.75
C LEU A 507 -21.12 -4.54 -2.73
N ALA A 508 -21.07 -3.25 -3.06
CA ALA A 508 -20.56 -2.19 -2.19
C ALA A 508 -21.67 -1.47 -1.37
N ILE A 509 -22.91 -1.97 -1.40
CA ILE A 509 -24.06 -1.42 -0.65
C ILE A 509 -24.42 -2.36 0.50
N PRO A 510 -24.13 -2.03 1.75
CA PRO A 510 -24.26 -2.95 2.91
C PRO A 510 -25.72 -3.07 3.42
N THR A 511 -26.66 -3.47 2.54
CA THR A 511 -28.08 -3.55 2.87
C THR A 511 -28.70 -4.91 2.53
N ALA A 512 -29.79 -5.25 3.24
CA ALA A 512 -30.59 -6.44 2.93
C ALA A 512 -31.25 -6.35 1.54
N GLU A 513 -31.62 -5.15 1.09
CA GLU A 513 -32.17 -4.92 -0.25
C GLU A 513 -31.14 -5.23 -1.35
N ALA A 514 -29.89 -4.82 -1.16
CA ALA A 514 -28.80 -5.15 -2.09
C ALA A 514 -28.54 -6.68 -2.12
N SER A 515 -28.63 -7.36 -0.95
CA SER A 515 -28.55 -8.83 -0.91
C SER A 515 -29.67 -9.49 -1.70
N ALA A 516 -30.88 -8.98 -1.55
CA ALA A 516 -32.05 -9.50 -2.29
C ALA A 516 -31.92 -9.23 -3.81
N TYR A 517 -31.40 -8.06 -4.21
CA TYR A 517 -31.08 -7.75 -5.60
C TYR A 517 -30.04 -8.71 -6.18
N LEU A 518 -28.88 -8.85 -5.52
CA LEU A 518 -27.80 -9.74 -5.95
C LEU A 518 -28.22 -11.21 -6.07
N ALA A 519 -29.10 -11.67 -5.19
CA ALA A 519 -29.64 -13.03 -5.24
C ALA A 519 -30.53 -13.31 -6.47
N ARG A 520 -31.15 -12.26 -7.05
CA ARG A 520 -31.97 -12.39 -8.27
C ARG A 520 -31.15 -12.35 -9.55
N GLN A 521 -29.94 -11.82 -9.51
CA GLN A 521 -29.09 -11.64 -10.68
C GLN A 521 -28.22 -12.87 -10.92
N SER A 522 -28.06 -13.27 -12.18
CA SER A 522 -27.12 -14.34 -12.55
C SER A 522 -25.67 -13.85 -12.38
N PRO A 523 -24.80 -14.62 -11.70
CA PRO A 523 -23.41 -14.24 -11.57
C PRO A 523 -22.67 -14.32 -12.91
N ALA A 524 -21.82 -13.33 -13.20
CA ALA A 524 -21.03 -13.27 -14.43
C ALA A 524 -19.86 -14.28 -14.43
N SER A 525 -19.37 -14.67 -13.27
CA SER A 525 -18.26 -15.61 -13.09
C SER A 525 -18.37 -16.37 -11.76
N ALA A 526 -17.50 -17.35 -11.57
CA ALA A 526 -17.40 -18.06 -10.30
C ALA A 526 -16.99 -17.12 -9.15
N ALA A 527 -16.05 -16.20 -9.40
CA ALA A 527 -15.59 -15.20 -8.42
C ALA A 527 -16.73 -14.23 -8.05
N ASP A 528 -17.47 -13.71 -9.02
CA ASP A 528 -18.64 -12.86 -8.79
C ASP A 528 -19.71 -13.59 -7.94
N GLY A 529 -19.98 -14.85 -8.26
CA GLY A 529 -20.93 -15.66 -7.48
C GLY A 529 -20.48 -15.86 -6.03
N ASN A 530 -19.19 -15.97 -5.76
CA ASN A 530 -18.64 -16.05 -4.42
C ASN A 530 -18.73 -14.71 -3.69
N ALA A 531 -18.38 -13.59 -4.35
CA ALA A 531 -18.53 -12.25 -3.78
C ALA A 531 -19.98 -11.94 -3.39
N ARG A 532 -20.94 -12.32 -4.23
CA ARG A 532 -22.38 -12.18 -3.91
C ARG A 532 -22.77 -13.03 -2.73
N LEU A 533 -22.24 -14.24 -2.61
CA LEU A 533 -22.54 -15.12 -1.49
C LEU A 533 -22.00 -14.57 -0.16
N ILE A 534 -20.80 -13.99 -0.15
CA ILE A 534 -20.25 -13.23 0.99
C ILE A 534 -21.22 -12.12 1.39
N HIS A 535 -21.62 -11.29 0.40
CA HIS A 535 -22.52 -10.16 0.63
C HIS A 535 -23.88 -10.60 1.22
N ILE A 536 -24.50 -11.63 0.63
CA ILE A 536 -25.79 -12.17 1.09
C ILE A 536 -25.63 -12.74 2.50
N ALA A 537 -24.57 -13.48 2.79
CA ALA A 537 -24.32 -14.03 4.11
C ALA A 537 -24.13 -12.92 5.17
N ARG A 538 -23.52 -11.80 4.78
CA ARG A 538 -23.27 -10.67 5.67
C ARG A 538 -24.52 -9.84 5.94
N TYR A 539 -25.30 -9.51 4.91
CA TYR A 539 -26.33 -8.46 4.97
C TYR A 539 -27.77 -8.92 4.75
N ALA A 540 -28.02 -10.15 4.31
CA ALA A 540 -29.38 -10.62 4.13
C ALA A 540 -30.17 -10.55 5.44
N ASP A 541 -31.46 -10.28 5.33
CA ASP A 541 -32.40 -10.30 6.46
C ASP A 541 -32.49 -11.75 7.01
N THR A 542 -32.18 -11.91 8.28
CA THR A 542 -32.18 -13.19 8.98
C THR A 542 -33.57 -13.82 9.15
N SER A 543 -34.63 -13.01 9.00
CA SER A 543 -36.01 -13.49 9.03
C SER A 543 -36.42 -14.19 7.74
N THR A 544 -35.59 -14.15 6.70
CA THR A 544 -35.86 -14.74 5.38
C THR A 544 -34.99 -15.97 5.13
N ASP A 545 -35.40 -16.80 4.16
CA ASP A 545 -34.63 -17.95 3.67
C ASP A 545 -33.67 -17.59 2.50
N LEU A 546 -33.38 -16.28 2.31
CA LEU A 546 -32.62 -15.82 1.18
C LEU A 546 -31.22 -16.44 1.09
N LEU A 547 -30.51 -16.51 2.21
CA LEU A 547 -29.18 -17.13 2.27
C LEU A 547 -29.23 -18.61 1.94
N ASP A 548 -30.20 -19.35 2.51
CA ASP A 548 -30.32 -20.80 2.26
C ASP A 548 -30.65 -21.09 0.81
N ARG A 549 -31.49 -20.27 0.15
CA ARG A 549 -31.75 -20.36 -1.28
C ARG A 549 -30.51 -20.04 -2.12
N ALA A 550 -29.73 -19.03 -1.73
CA ALA A 550 -28.49 -18.69 -2.43
C ALA A 550 -27.46 -19.82 -2.31
N ILE A 551 -27.32 -20.43 -1.12
CA ILE A 551 -26.49 -21.62 -0.89
C ILE A 551 -26.96 -22.78 -1.77
N ALA A 552 -28.24 -23.10 -1.80
CA ALA A 552 -28.79 -24.20 -2.59
C ALA A 552 -28.57 -23.99 -4.11
N SER A 553 -28.80 -22.77 -4.59
CA SER A 553 -28.56 -22.38 -5.99
C SER A 553 -27.09 -22.55 -6.36
N ARG A 554 -26.18 -22.05 -5.51
CA ARG A 554 -24.75 -22.11 -5.75
C ARG A 554 -24.20 -23.53 -5.71
N ARG A 555 -24.67 -24.34 -4.77
CA ARG A 555 -24.35 -25.76 -4.67
C ARG A 555 -24.75 -26.51 -5.96
N THR A 556 -25.94 -26.22 -6.48
CA THR A 556 -26.41 -26.83 -7.74
C THR A 556 -25.53 -26.42 -8.92
N ALA A 557 -25.20 -25.13 -9.04
CA ALA A 557 -24.36 -24.62 -10.11
C ALA A 557 -22.91 -25.16 -10.09
N LEU A 558 -22.43 -25.58 -8.92
CA LEU A 558 -21.08 -26.08 -8.73
C LEU A 558 -21.01 -27.61 -8.58
N ALA A 559 -22.11 -28.33 -8.90
CA ALA A 559 -22.13 -29.80 -8.82
C ALA A 559 -20.99 -30.43 -9.64
N GLY A 560 -20.23 -31.33 -9.00
CA GLY A 560 -19.05 -31.96 -9.61
C GLY A 560 -17.75 -31.15 -9.57
N ASN A 561 -17.78 -29.89 -9.11
CA ASN A 561 -16.59 -29.05 -8.94
C ASN A 561 -16.27 -28.86 -7.44
N ALA A 562 -15.52 -29.79 -6.86
CA ALA A 562 -15.22 -29.79 -5.43
C ALA A 562 -14.49 -28.54 -4.93
N SER A 563 -13.49 -28.05 -5.68
CA SER A 563 -12.78 -26.83 -5.36
C SER A 563 -13.69 -25.60 -5.41
N GLY A 564 -14.54 -25.50 -6.41
CA GLY A 564 -15.53 -24.42 -6.52
C GLY A 564 -16.57 -24.47 -5.40
N GLN A 565 -17.02 -25.68 -5.01
CA GLN A 565 -17.92 -25.87 -3.87
C GLN A 565 -17.27 -25.42 -2.55
N TRP A 566 -16.01 -25.80 -2.31
CA TRP A 566 -15.30 -25.37 -1.13
C TRP A 566 -15.14 -23.84 -1.08
N ALA A 567 -14.69 -23.19 -2.17
CA ALA A 567 -14.56 -21.73 -2.24
C ALA A 567 -15.89 -21.01 -1.96
N ALA A 568 -17.02 -21.56 -2.39
CA ALA A 568 -18.33 -21.01 -2.09
C ALA A 568 -18.75 -21.23 -0.61
N ILE A 569 -18.43 -22.39 -0.03
CA ILE A 569 -18.64 -22.66 1.41
C ILE A 569 -17.82 -21.69 2.26
N GLU A 570 -16.57 -21.49 1.91
CA GLU A 570 -15.67 -20.50 2.53
C GLU A 570 -16.25 -19.10 2.45
N SER A 571 -16.70 -18.68 1.28
CA SER A 571 -17.31 -17.37 1.04
C SER A 571 -18.55 -17.14 1.94
N ALA A 572 -19.44 -18.13 2.04
CA ALA A 572 -20.60 -18.01 2.91
C ALA A 572 -20.22 -17.98 4.40
N ARG A 573 -19.26 -18.82 4.81
CA ARG A 573 -18.71 -18.81 6.17
C ARG A 573 -18.13 -17.45 6.53
N ASP A 574 -17.32 -16.89 5.66
CA ASP A 574 -16.65 -15.60 5.85
C ASP A 574 -17.69 -14.49 6.02
N GLY A 575 -18.67 -14.40 5.12
CA GLY A 575 -19.74 -13.41 5.23
C GLY A 575 -20.55 -13.52 6.52
N LEU A 576 -20.86 -14.74 6.98
CA LEU A 576 -21.52 -14.97 8.27
C LEU A 576 -20.62 -14.54 9.44
N SER A 577 -19.34 -14.92 9.40
CA SER A 577 -18.37 -14.60 10.46
C SER A 577 -18.14 -13.09 10.57
N GLU A 578 -17.99 -12.40 9.44
CA GLU A 578 -17.84 -10.93 9.37
C GLU A 578 -19.06 -10.19 9.96
N ALA A 579 -20.25 -10.80 9.83
CA ALA A 579 -21.47 -10.27 10.44
C ALA A 579 -21.66 -10.71 11.92
N GLY A 580 -20.79 -11.57 12.45
CA GLY A 580 -20.96 -12.18 13.77
C GLY A 580 -22.14 -13.13 13.85
N ARG A 581 -22.53 -13.77 12.73
CA ARG A 581 -23.66 -14.68 12.63
C ARG A 581 -23.22 -16.14 12.76
N PRO A 582 -24.02 -17.01 13.35
CA PRO A 582 -23.70 -18.45 13.40
C PRO A 582 -23.79 -19.07 12.00
N LEU A 583 -23.04 -20.16 11.80
CA LEU A 583 -23.14 -20.97 10.57
C LEU A 583 -24.53 -21.56 10.43
N THR A 584 -25.13 -21.49 9.25
CA THR A 584 -26.46 -22.04 8.99
C THR A 584 -26.42 -23.57 8.82
N SER A 585 -27.55 -24.24 9.10
CA SER A 585 -27.65 -25.68 8.85
C SER A 585 -27.43 -26.03 7.38
N ALA A 586 -27.95 -25.22 6.47
CA ALA A 586 -27.78 -25.42 5.03
C ALA A 586 -26.29 -25.39 4.58
N LEU A 587 -25.49 -24.47 5.16
CA LEU A 587 -24.06 -24.40 4.90
C LEU A 587 -23.31 -25.61 5.45
N MET A 588 -23.66 -26.01 6.70
CA MET A 588 -23.06 -27.18 7.36
C MET A 588 -23.39 -28.47 6.65
N ASP A 589 -24.63 -28.64 6.19
CA ASP A 589 -25.07 -29.81 5.41
C ASP A 589 -24.32 -29.88 4.07
N TRP A 590 -24.07 -28.75 3.45
CA TRP A 590 -23.24 -28.70 2.22
C TRP A 590 -21.81 -29.16 2.48
N ALA A 591 -21.18 -28.62 3.53
CA ALA A 591 -19.82 -29.00 3.93
C ALA A 591 -19.70 -30.50 4.27
N VAL A 592 -20.67 -31.02 5.02
CA VAL A 592 -20.78 -32.47 5.38
C VAL A 592 -20.90 -33.32 4.12
N GLN A 593 -21.73 -32.91 3.18
CA GLN A 593 -21.94 -33.67 1.96
C GLN A 593 -20.69 -33.66 1.07
N LEU A 594 -20.05 -32.52 0.92
CA LEU A 594 -18.79 -32.41 0.17
C LEU A 594 -17.68 -33.26 0.79
N ALA A 595 -17.56 -33.26 2.11
CA ALA A 595 -16.59 -34.13 2.81
C ALA A 595 -16.85 -35.60 2.55
N LYS A 596 -18.13 -36.05 2.59
CA LYS A 596 -18.49 -37.43 2.29
C LYS A 596 -18.18 -37.79 0.83
N GLU A 597 -18.44 -36.92 -0.10
CA GLU A 597 -18.14 -37.13 -1.53
C GLU A 597 -16.64 -37.31 -1.74
N LEU A 598 -15.81 -36.43 -1.14
CA LEU A 598 -14.34 -36.49 -1.23
C LEU A 598 -13.77 -37.75 -0.57
N LEU A 599 -14.32 -38.16 0.59
CA LEU A 599 -13.92 -39.40 1.25
C LEU A 599 -14.33 -40.64 0.45
N ALA A 600 -15.52 -40.61 -0.19
CA ALA A 600 -16.01 -41.71 -1.02
C ALA A 600 -15.24 -41.83 -2.36
N ALA A 601 -14.78 -40.71 -2.91
CA ALA A 601 -13.92 -40.67 -4.11
C ALA A 601 -12.57 -41.38 -3.90
N LYS A 602 -12.26 -41.80 -2.68
CA LYS A 602 -11.14 -42.69 -2.28
C LYS A 602 -11.36 -44.16 -2.58
N ALA A 603 -12.44 -44.57 -3.26
CA ALA A 603 -12.65 -45.99 -3.64
C ALA A 603 -11.78 -46.36 -4.87
N PRO A 604 -11.43 -47.62 -5.04
CA PRO A 604 -10.06 -48.14 -5.06
C PRO A 604 -9.19 -47.39 -6.04
N ARG A 605 -8.03 -46.96 -5.62
CA ARG A 605 -6.95 -46.36 -6.41
C ARG A 605 -6.79 -47.08 -7.74
N PRO A 606 -6.87 -46.41 -8.91
CA PRO A 606 -6.07 -46.87 -10.02
C PRO A 606 -4.62 -46.95 -9.52
N PRO A 607 -3.77 -47.84 -9.98
CA PRO A 607 -2.38 -47.91 -9.52
C PRO A 607 -1.78 -46.50 -9.59
N THR A 608 -1.56 -45.91 -8.43
CA THR A 608 -1.02 -44.54 -8.34
C THR A 608 0.31 -44.55 -9.04
N VAL A 609 0.50 -43.64 -9.96
CA VAL A 609 1.78 -43.47 -10.66
C VAL A 609 2.89 -43.15 -9.64
N TRP A 610 2.50 -42.52 -8.50
CA TRP A 610 3.46 -42.10 -7.47
C TRP A 610 3.04 -42.57 -6.08
N GLU A 611 3.89 -43.35 -5.42
CA GLU A 611 3.70 -43.81 -4.07
C GLU A 611 4.65 -43.07 -3.09
N PRO A 612 4.14 -42.35 -2.09
CA PRO A 612 4.97 -41.71 -1.06
C PRO A 612 5.51 -42.76 -0.06
N LEU A 613 6.77 -42.60 0.35
CA LEU A 613 7.43 -43.38 1.37
C LEU A 613 8.07 -42.45 2.42
N PRO A 614 7.84 -42.65 3.74
CA PRO A 614 6.91 -43.65 4.31
C PRO A 614 5.43 -43.32 4.02
N GLU A 615 4.59 -44.31 4.04
CA GLU A 615 3.14 -44.20 3.74
C GLU A 615 2.34 -43.41 4.79
N SER A 616 2.95 -43.06 5.94
CA SER A 616 2.30 -42.36 7.03
C SER A 616 3.05 -41.08 7.42
N GLY A 617 2.34 -40.01 7.62
CA GLY A 617 2.84 -38.68 8.00
C GLY A 617 2.46 -37.59 6.99
N PRO A 618 2.69 -36.31 7.34
CA PRO A 618 2.44 -35.21 6.39
C PRO A 618 3.42 -35.27 5.24
N SER A 619 2.88 -35.46 4.02
CA SER A 619 3.67 -35.53 2.79
C SER A 619 4.31 -34.19 2.46
N PRO A 620 5.61 -34.12 2.12
CA PRO A 620 6.22 -32.86 1.62
C PRO A 620 5.77 -32.52 0.19
N TRP A 621 5.17 -33.47 -0.53
CA TRP A 621 4.94 -33.39 -1.97
C TRP A 621 3.71 -32.56 -2.35
N VAL A 622 3.89 -31.71 -3.35
CA VAL A 622 2.85 -30.84 -3.93
C VAL A 622 3.12 -30.60 -5.40
N VAL A 623 2.05 -30.50 -6.20
CA VAL A 623 2.20 -30.02 -7.59
C VAL A 623 2.12 -28.50 -7.61
N GLN A 624 3.10 -27.86 -8.24
CA GLN A 624 3.18 -26.40 -8.36
C GLN A 624 3.76 -26.01 -9.72
N GLU A 625 3.59 -24.74 -10.10
CA GLU A 625 4.22 -24.18 -11.30
C GLU A 625 5.62 -23.67 -11.01
N ARG A 626 6.55 -23.98 -11.93
CA ARG A 626 7.94 -23.47 -11.93
C ARG A 626 8.33 -23.04 -13.36
N PRO A 627 9.30 -22.13 -13.52
CA PRO A 627 9.86 -21.84 -14.83
C PRO A 627 10.46 -23.11 -15.44
N GLY A 628 9.98 -23.53 -16.59
CA GLY A 628 10.49 -24.68 -17.32
C GLY A 628 11.84 -24.41 -17.98
N PRO A 629 12.47 -25.43 -18.63
CA PRO A 629 13.74 -25.27 -19.32
C PRO A 629 13.72 -24.23 -20.45
N ASP A 630 12.55 -23.92 -20.99
CA ASP A 630 12.30 -22.90 -22.02
C ASP A 630 11.85 -21.55 -21.44
N GLY A 631 11.77 -21.43 -20.11
CA GLY A 631 11.28 -20.27 -19.39
C GLY A 631 9.74 -20.20 -19.26
N ALA A 632 8.99 -21.06 -19.92
CA ALA A 632 7.54 -21.11 -19.78
C ALA A 632 7.12 -21.77 -18.45
N PRO A 633 5.99 -21.32 -17.82
CA PRO A 633 5.48 -21.98 -16.62
C PRO A 633 5.19 -23.47 -16.90
N THR A 634 5.71 -24.32 -16.04
CA THR A 634 5.50 -25.78 -16.16
C THR A 634 5.11 -26.38 -14.82
N GLN A 635 4.23 -27.41 -14.89
CA GLN A 635 3.83 -28.14 -13.69
C GLN A 635 4.89 -29.14 -13.28
N VAL A 636 5.28 -29.08 -12.01
CA VAL A 636 6.27 -29.96 -11.40
C VAL A 636 5.76 -30.52 -10.07
N LEU A 637 6.15 -31.75 -9.78
CA LEU A 637 5.93 -32.40 -8.49
C LEU A 637 7.12 -32.05 -7.58
N SER A 638 6.86 -31.26 -6.55
CA SER A 638 7.85 -30.64 -5.68
C SER A 638 7.75 -31.17 -4.25
N SER A 639 8.86 -31.30 -3.57
CA SER A 639 8.91 -31.54 -2.13
C SER A 639 8.74 -30.27 -1.28
N LEU A 640 8.68 -29.08 -1.89
CA LEU A 640 8.46 -27.82 -1.21
C LEU A 640 6.98 -27.48 -1.14
N ASN A 641 6.29 -27.95 -0.10
CA ASN A 641 4.90 -27.56 0.17
C ASN A 641 4.85 -26.34 1.11
N LYS A 642 4.92 -25.15 0.53
CA LYS A 642 4.93 -23.86 1.27
C LYS A 642 3.70 -23.64 2.16
N GLY A 643 2.61 -24.32 1.94
CA GLY A 643 1.42 -24.27 2.81
C GLY A 643 1.56 -24.99 4.14
N GLN A 644 2.72 -25.56 4.45
CA GLN A 644 2.96 -26.31 5.67
C GLN A 644 4.14 -25.74 6.47
N PRO A 645 4.02 -25.60 7.81
CA PRO A 645 5.12 -25.17 8.67
C PRO A 645 6.34 -26.09 8.53
N GLY A 646 7.54 -25.51 8.42
CA GLY A 646 8.78 -26.29 8.27
C GLY A 646 8.86 -27.05 6.94
N ALA A 647 8.27 -26.52 5.87
CA ALA A 647 8.15 -27.19 4.57
C ALA A 647 9.50 -27.73 4.03
N GLU A 648 10.58 -26.97 4.16
CA GLU A 648 11.92 -27.39 3.69
C GLU A 648 12.61 -28.40 4.60
N GLN A 649 12.16 -28.57 5.84
CA GLN A 649 12.71 -29.54 6.79
C GLN A 649 12.07 -30.94 6.63
N ARG A 650 11.07 -31.05 5.77
CA ARG A 650 10.33 -32.28 5.57
C ARG A 650 11.00 -33.10 4.49
N THR A 651 11.28 -34.32 4.81
CA THR A 651 11.89 -35.29 3.91
C THR A 651 10.88 -36.33 3.46
N GLY A 652 11.11 -36.93 2.31
CA GLY A 652 10.28 -38.02 1.78
C GLY A 652 10.80 -38.56 0.47
N THR A 653 10.30 -39.72 0.12
CA THR A 653 10.59 -40.34 -1.17
C THR A 653 9.29 -40.58 -1.91
N LEU A 654 9.25 -40.23 -3.18
CA LEU A 654 8.21 -40.69 -4.09
C LEU A 654 8.78 -41.75 -5.03
N ARG A 655 8.00 -42.80 -5.21
CA ARG A 655 8.34 -43.92 -6.12
C ARG A 655 7.26 -44.05 -7.17
N SER A 656 7.67 -44.15 -8.45
CA SER A 656 6.71 -44.41 -9.53
C SER A 656 6.22 -45.85 -9.49
N ALA A 657 5.08 -46.12 -10.17
CA ALA A 657 4.72 -47.48 -10.59
C ALA A 657 5.84 -48.07 -11.48
N VAL A 658 5.88 -49.38 -11.58
CA VAL A 658 6.82 -50.08 -12.48
C VAL A 658 6.43 -49.80 -13.92
N PHE A 659 7.41 -49.44 -14.76
CA PHE A 659 7.20 -49.21 -16.19
C PHE A 659 8.37 -49.77 -17.00
N PRO A 660 8.20 -50.10 -18.29
CA PRO A 660 9.29 -50.51 -19.14
C PRO A 660 10.18 -49.31 -19.47
N ALA A 661 11.48 -49.44 -19.27
CA ALA A 661 12.46 -48.39 -19.55
C ALA A 661 12.38 -47.94 -21.03
N PRO A 662 12.17 -46.65 -21.33
CA PRO A 662 12.28 -46.13 -22.69
C PRO A 662 13.77 -46.13 -23.11
N SER A 663 14.07 -46.07 -24.42
CA SER A 663 15.46 -45.92 -24.87
C SER A 663 16.09 -44.56 -24.47
N ARG A 664 15.23 -43.53 -24.28
CA ARG A 664 15.62 -42.23 -23.73
C ARG A 664 14.55 -41.74 -22.76
N LEU A 665 14.95 -41.17 -21.65
CA LEU A 665 14.05 -40.54 -20.68
C LEU A 665 14.50 -39.11 -20.45
N GLY A 666 13.62 -38.15 -20.85
CA GLY A 666 13.79 -36.71 -20.57
C GLY A 666 12.82 -36.26 -19.51
N PHE A 667 13.25 -35.35 -18.67
CA PHE A 667 12.41 -34.69 -17.66
C PHE A 667 13.02 -33.33 -17.23
N ALA A 668 12.19 -32.43 -16.71
CA ALA A 668 12.60 -31.18 -16.13
C ALA A 668 12.93 -31.39 -14.65
N LEU A 669 14.06 -30.86 -14.15
CA LEU A 669 14.49 -30.93 -12.76
C LEU A 669 14.88 -29.55 -12.26
N CYS A 670 14.38 -29.13 -11.12
CA CYS A 670 14.81 -27.95 -10.39
C CYS A 670 14.93 -28.22 -8.89
N GLY A 671 15.39 -27.25 -8.12
CA GLY A 671 15.56 -27.36 -6.68
C GLY A 671 16.98 -27.18 -6.21
N HIS A 672 17.19 -27.43 -4.94
CA HIS A 672 18.40 -27.06 -4.23
C HIS A 672 18.98 -28.23 -3.43
N ARG A 673 20.23 -28.04 -3.01
CA ARG A 673 21.04 -28.97 -2.21
C ARG A 673 21.72 -28.22 -1.07
N GLY A 674 20.94 -27.58 -0.22
CA GLY A 674 21.41 -26.67 0.81
C GLY A 674 21.71 -25.26 0.27
N PRO A 675 22.02 -24.33 1.17
CA PRO A 675 22.31 -22.92 0.83
C PRO A 675 23.42 -22.79 -0.20
N THR A 676 23.30 -21.84 -1.14
CA THR A 676 24.26 -21.66 -2.24
C THR A 676 25.66 -21.29 -1.76
N ALA A 677 25.76 -20.62 -0.60
CA ALA A 677 27.02 -20.25 0.03
C ALA A 677 27.76 -21.44 0.73
N ALA A 678 27.07 -22.56 0.92
CA ALA A 678 27.64 -23.76 1.55
C ALA A 678 27.98 -24.87 0.53
N PRO A 679 28.85 -25.81 0.86
CA PRO A 679 29.02 -27.00 0.04
C PRO A 679 27.68 -27.71 -0.21
N PRO A 680 27.45 -28.26 -1.41
CA PRO A 680 26.16 -28.88 -1.73
C PRO A 680 25.96 -30.15 -0.88
N HIS A 681 24.73 -30.29 -0.37
CA HIS A 681 24.29 -31.52 0.25
C HIS A 681 24.02 -32.57 -0.84
N GLU A 682 24.28 -33.84 -0.57
CA GLU A 682 24.00 -34.92 -1.54
C GLU A 682 22.78 -35.75 -1.18
N LYS A 683 21.87 -35.15 -0.38
CA LYS A 683 20.68 -35.84 0.14
C LYS A 683 19.49 -35.81 -0.82
N ASN A 684 19.41 -34.79 -1.70
CA ASN A 684 18.34 -34.60 -2.66
C ASN A 684 18.76 -35.14 -4.03
N LEU A 685 17.99 -36.05 -4.57
CA LEU A 685 18.31 -36.68 -5.86
C LEU A 685 17.09 -37.36 -6.50
N VAL A 686 17.15 -37.54 -7.80
CA VAL A 686 16.26 -38.43 -8.56
C VAL A 686 17.08 -39.61 -9.09
N ARG A 687 16.46 -40.79 -9.18
CA ARG A 687 17.11 -41.95 -9.71
C ARG A 687 16.14 -42.90 -10.43
N LEU A 688 16.67 -43.64 -11.42
CA LEU A 688 15.98 -44.73 -12.07
C LEU A 688 16.57 -46.04 -11.51
N VAL A 689 15.69 -46.91 -11.02
CA VAL A 689 16.04 -48.16 -10.35
C VAL A 689 15.44 -49.34 -11.09
N GLN A 690 16.24 -50.37 -11.30
CA GLN A 690 15.78 -51.64 -11.89
C GLN A 690 14.95 -52.40 -10.86
N GLU A 691 13.76 -52.86 -11.29
CA GLU A 691 12.84 -53.53 -10.37
C GLU A 691 13.32 -54.86 -9.84
N SER A 692 14.10 -55.60 -10.64
CA SER A 692 14.50 -56.97 -10.30
C SER A 692 15.51 -57.09 -9.15
N ASP A 693 16.44 -56.13 -9.02
CA ASP A 693 17.57 -56.19 -8.08
C ASP A 693 17.87 -54.87 -7.35
N GLY A 694 17.07 -53.85 -7.59
CA GLY A 694 17.24 -52.53 -6.98
C GLY A 694 18.46 -51.75 -7.49
N LYS A 695 19.07 -52.14 -8.59
CA LYS A 695 20.23 -51.47 -9.17
C LYS A 695 19.88 -50.07 -9.68
N VAL A 696 20.65 -49.09 -9.26
CA VAL A 696 20.52 -47.73 -9.81
C VAL A 696 21.10 -47.67 -11.22
N LEU A 697 20.27 -47.36 -12.22
CA LEU A 697 20.65 -47.30 -13.62
C LEU A 697 21.06 -45.88 -14.06
N ALA A 698 20.46 -44.86 -13.46
CA ALA A 698 20.76 -43.44 -13.67
C ALA A 698 20.39 -42.64 -12.45
N SER A 699 21.06 -41.51 -12.22
CA SER A 699 20.68 -40.56 -11.17
C SER A 699 21.02 -39.12 -11.57
N ALA A 700 20.29 -38.15 -11.01
CA ALA A 700 20.58 -36.73 -11.15
C ALA A 700 20.27 -36.00 -9.84
N GLN A 701 20.98 -34.92 -9.62
CA GLN A 701 20.79 -34.04 -8.45
C GLN A 701 20.20 -32.71 -8.90
N PRO A 702 19.40 -31.98 -8.04
CA PRO A 702 18.86 -30.69 -8.37
C PRO A 702 19.97 -29.66 -8.69
N PRO A 703 19.72 -28.74 -9.65
CA PRO A 703 20.78 -27.88 -10.19
C PRO A 703 21.14 -26.69 -9.28
N ARG A 704 20.52 -26.55 -8.10
CA ARG A 704 20.61 -25.43 -7.14
C ARG A 704 19.99 -24.14 -7.70
N GLN A 705 18.87 -24.27 -8.39
CA GLN A 705 18.08 -23.13 -8.90
C GLN A 705 16.61 -23.48 -8.96
N ASP A 706 15.76 -22.43 -8.98
CA ASP A 706 14.31 -22.56 -9.01
C ASP A 706 13.75 -22.82 -10.41
N ALA A 707 14.45 -22.40 -11.45
CA ALA A 707 14.09 -22.71 -12.83
C ALA A 707 14.56 -24.14 -13.18
N CYS A 708 13.70 -24.85 -13.89
CA CYS A 708 14.01 -26.23 -14.27
C CYS A 708 15.05 -26.29 -15.39
N VAL A 709 15.93 -27.29 -15.32
CA VAL A 709 16.81 -27.70 -16.42
C VAL A 709 16.30 -29.00 -17.00
N LEU A 710 16.53 -29.21 -18.31
CA LEU A 710 16.21 -30.47 -18.95
C LEU A 710 17.31 -31.49 -18.63
N ILE A 711 16.91 -32.63 -18.09
CA ILE A 711 17.77 -33.80 -17.90
C ILE A 711 17.38 -34.86 -18.94
N GLU A 712 18.34 -35.45 -19.62
CA GLU A 712 18.12 -36.55 -20.56
C GLU A 712 19.03 -37.75 -20.21
N TRP A 713 18.43 -38.92 -20.04
CA TRP A 713 19.12 -40.16 -19.82
C TRP A 713 19.06 -41.05 -21.04
N ASP A 714 20.21 -41.54 -21.50
CA ASP A 714 20.30 -42.61 -22.51
C ASP A 714 20.16 -43.96 -21.82
N LEU A 715 19.06 -44.62 -22.07
CA LEU A 715 18.71 -45.92 -21.47
C LEU A 715 18.70 -47.06 -22.50
N THR A 716 19.32 -46.84 -23.66
CA THR A 716 19.35 -47.83 -24.77
C THR A 716 19.77 -49.21 -24.31
N GLY A 717 20.74 -49.32 -23.39
CA GLY A 717 21.26 -50.60 -22.87
C GLY A 717 20.30 -51.36 -21.94
N VAL A 718 19.24 -50.72 -21.49
CA VAL A 718 18.25 -51.31 -20.56
C VAL A 718 16.82 -51.13 -21.06
N ALA A 719 16.66 -50.70 -22.30
CA ALA A 719 15.33 -50.44 -22.88
C ALA A 719 14.41 -51.69 -22.79
N GLY A 720 13.18 -51.46 -22.37
CA GLY A 720 12.17 -52.49 -22.16
C GLY A 720 12.26 -53.25 -20.82
N GLN A 721 13.30 -53.04 -20.02
CA GLN A 721 13.39 -53.66 -18.70
C GLN A 721 12.45 -52.97 -17.71
N PRO A 722 11.88 -53.71 -16.72
CA PRO A 722 11.06 -53.14 -15.67
C PRO A 722 11.87 -52.21 -14.74
N VAL A 723 11.46 -50.94 -14.66
CA VAL A 723 12.14 -49.90 -13.84
C VAL A 723 11.17 -49.10 -13.02
N ARG A 724 11.65 -48.42 -12.01
CA ARG A 724 10.95 -47.39 -11.24
C ARG A 724 11.75 -46.09 -11.24
N PHE A 725 11.04 -44.98 -11.28
CA PHE A 725 11.62 -43.67 -11.04
C PHE A 725 11.41 -43.29 -9.57
N GLU A 726 12.44 -42.84 -8.89
CA GLU A 726 12.37 -42.38 -7.50
C GLU A 726 12.79 -40.92 -7.39
N ILE A 727 12.02 -40.14 -6.62
CA ILE A 727 12.31 -38.76 -6.27
C ILE A 727 12.57 -38.74 -4.77
N ILE A 728 13.77 -38.36 -4.36
CA ILE A 728 14.22 -38.45 -2.96
C ILE A 728 14.56 -37.06 -2.48
N ASP A 729 13.77 -36.58 -1.52
CA ASP A 729 14.13 -35.46 -0.68
C ASP A 729 14.60 -36.01 0.69
N GLY A 730 15.90 -36.04 0.86
CA GLY A 730 16.52 -36.47 2.10
C GLY A 730 17.14 -35.32 2.90
N ASP A 731 16.92 -34.07 2.45
CA ASP A 731 17.55 -32.89 3.06
C ASP A 731 16.59 -32.23 4.07
N ASP A 732 16.88 -32.38 5.34
CA ASP A 732 16.15 -31.82 6.48
C ASP A 732 16.61 -30.39 6.85
N GLY A 733 17.31 -29.72 5.94
CA GLY A 733 17.75 -28.33 6.12
C GLY A 733 16.59 -27.34 6.22
N SER A 734 16.81 -26.24 6.92
CA SER A 734 15.77 -25.20 7.11
C SER A 734 15.62 -24.26 5.90
N ALA A 735 16.50 -24.37 4.89
CA ALA A 735 16.47 -23.54 3.70
C ALA A 735 17.20 -24.21 2.52
N TYR A 736 16.63 -24.07 1.31
CA TYR A 736 17.16 -24.66 0.07
C TYR A 736 17.35 -26.18 0.14
N ALA A 737 16.41 -26.85 0.77
CA ALA A 737 16.42 -28.27 1.02
C ALA A 737 15.23 -28.97 0.31
N TRP A 738 15.07 -28.72 -0.99
CA TRP A 738 13.94 -29.24 -1.77
C TRP A 738 14.32 -29.54 -3.20
N LEU A 739 13.52 -30.38 -3.87
CA LEU A 739 13.61 -30.63 -5.31
C LEU A 739 12.22 -30.73 -5.95
N ALA A 740 12.19 -30.57 -7.28
CA ALA A 740 10.97 -30.75 -8.06
C ALA A 740 11.26 -31.30 -9.45
N VAL A 741 10.35 -32.14 -9.96
CA VAL A 741 10.45 -32.77 -11.28
C VAL A 741 9.14 -32.67 -12.05
N GLY A 742 9.23 -32.59 -13.37
CA GLY A 742 8.07 -32.56 -14.26
C GLY A 742 8.45 -32.74 -15.72
N GLN A 743 7.51 -32.45 -16.62
CA GLN A 743 7.71 -32.55 -18.07
C GLN A 743 8.39 -33.87 -18.54
N PHE A 744 7.92 -34.99 -18.03
CA PHE A 744 8.47 -36.28 -18.45
C PHE A 744 8.17 -36.58 -19.90
N THR A 745 9.14 -37.06 -20.64
CA THR A 745 8.94 -37.51 -22.03
C THR A 745 8.12 -38.81 -22.15
N THR A 746 7.91 -39.49 -21.04
CA THR A 746 7.03 -40.68 -20.99
C THR A 746 5.73 -40.35 -20.22
N PRO A 747 4.55 -40.59 -20.79
CA PRO A 747 3.26 -40.28 -20.15
C PRO A 747 2.99 -41.13 -18.89
N VAL A 748 3.74 -42.20 -18.67
CA VAL A 748 3.61 -43.07 -17.48
C VAL A 748 4.03 -42.32 -16.20
N LEU A 749 4.84 -41.28 -16.32
CA LEU A 749 5.33 -40.47 -15.19
C LEU A 749 4.61 -39.11 -15.10
N ASP A 750 3.37 -39.01 -15.60
CA ASP A 750 2.59 -37.77 -15.54
C ASP A 750 2.33 -37.33 -14.11
N VAL A 751 2.65 -36.06 -13.81
CA VAL A 751 2.45 -35.45 -12.49
C VAL A 751 1.00 -34.99 -12.25
N SER A 752 0.17 -34.92 -13.29
CA SER A 752 -1.23 -34.44 -13.20
C SER A 752 -2.10 -35.31 -12.31
N THR A 753 -1.81 -36.61 -12.24
CA THR A 753 -2.53 -37.56 -11.36
C THR A 753 -2.28 -37.25 -9.88
N PHE A 754 -1.08 -36.84 -9.53
CA PHE A 754 -0.73 -36.42 -8.17
C PHE A 754 -1.42 -35.10 -7.79
N ALA A 755 -1.57 -34.19 -8.74
CA ALA A 755 -2.27 -32.92 -8.53
C ALA A 755 -3.71 -33.08 -8.08
N ALA A 756 -4.43 -34.06 -8.65
CA ALA A 756 -5.82 -34.35 -8.25
C ALA A 756 -5.92 -34.90 -6.81
N GLU A 757 -5.00 -35.76 -6.42
CA GLU A 757 -4.93 -36.33 -5.05
C GLU A 757 -4.54 -35.27 -4.03
N ASP A 758 -3.60 -34.39 -4.33
CA ASP A 758 -3.19 -33.30 -3.47
C ASP A 758 -4.32 -32.29 -3.26
N THR A 759 -5.07 -31.95 -4.30
CA THR A 759 -6.25 -31.08 -4.19
C THR A 759 -7.31 -31.68 -3.26
N ASN A 760 -7.61 -32.95 -3.39
CA ASN A 760 -8.57 -33.62 -2.51
C ASN A 760 -8.09 -33.67 -1.05
N HIS A 761 -6.80 -33.91 -0.82
CA HIS A 761 -6.21 -33.87 0.51
C HIS A 761 -6.32 -32.48 1.15
N ARG A 762 -5.99 -31.41 0.41
CA ARG A 762 -6.14 -30.02 0.89
C ARG A 762 -7.59 -29.68 1.23
N LEU A 763 -8.53 -30.04 0.37
CA LEU A 763 -9.95 -29.80 0.62
C LEU A 763 -10.45 -30.58 1.87
N LEU A 764 -10.00 -31.82 2.06
CA LEU A 764 -10.32 -32.61 3.26
C LEU A 764 -9.70 -31.99 4.53
N THR A 765 -8.49 -31.44 4.46
CA THR A 765 -7.87 -30.72 5.57
C THR A 765 -8.69 -29.47 5.97
N SER A 766 -9.10 -28.68 5.00
CA SER A 766 -9.92 -27.48 5.22
C SER A 766 -11.30 -27.85 5.80
N LEU A 767 -11.94 -28.89 5.24
CA LEU A 767 -13.22 -29.40 5.74
C LEU A 767 -13.11 -30.01 7.13
N ALA A 768 -12.00 -30.70 7.44
CA ALA A 768 -11.74 -31.22 8.77
C ALA A 768 -11.69 -30.10 9.82
N GLY A 769 -10.98 -29.00 9.51
CA GLY A 769 -10.95 -27.82 10.38
C GLY A 769 -12.33 -27.21 10.61
N LEU A 770 -13.15 -27.06 9.57
CA LEU A 770 -14.52 -26.52 9.69
C LEU A 770 -15.44 -27.44 10.48
N LEU A 771 -15.34 -28.77 10.28
CA LEU A 771 -16.27 -29.77 10.75
C LEU A 771 -15.87 -30.46 12.07
N GLN A 772 -14.69 -30.18 12.63
CA GLN A 772 -14.10 -30.86 13.77
C GLN A 772 -14.97 -30.90 15.03
N HIS A 773 -15.84 -29.89 15.23
CA HIS A 773 -16.70 -29.80 16.42
C HIS A 773 -18.18 -30.07 16.15
N THR A 774 -18.62 -30.03 14.90
CA THR A 774 -20.05 -29.97 14.54
C THR A 774 -20.53 -31.15 13.72
N ALA A 775 -19.63 -31.85 13.02
CA ALA A 775 -20.02 -33.01 12.20
C ALA A 775 -20.44 -34.25 13.05
N PRO A 776 -21.21 -35.18 12.47
CA PRO A 776 -21.49 -36.49 13.09
C PRO A 776 -20.20 -37.23 13.47
N ALA A 777 -20.23 -37.98 14.58
CA ALA A 777 -19.05 -38.65 15.16
C ALA A 777 -18.26 -39.47 14.13
N ALA A 778 -18.95 -40.32 13.36
CA ALA A 778 -18.30 -41.13 12.31
C ALA A 778 -17.58 -40.31 11.22
N LEU A 779 -18.10 -39.12 10.85
CA LEU A 779 -17.47 -38.27 9.90
C LEU A 779 -16.24 -37.55 10.52
N ARG A 780 -16.34 -37.13 11.77
CA ARG A 780 -15.21 -36.56 12.53
C ARG A 780 -14.05 -37.56 12.63
N GLU A 781 -14.34 -38.81 12.94
CA GLU A 781 -13.33 -39.88 12.98
C GLU A 781 -12.67 -40.08 11.61
N ALA A 782 -13.45 -40.08 10.53
CA ALA A 782 -12.93 -40.18 9.15
C ALA A 782 -12.09 -38.98 8.72
N LEU A 783 -12.35 -37.78 9.26
CA LEU A 783 -11.62 -36.54 8.97
C LEU A 783 -10.43 -36.33 9.92
N ALA A 784 -10.32 -37.04 11.04
CA ALA A 784 -9.23 -36.87 12.02
C ALA A 784 -7.81 -36.91 11.41
N PRO A 785 -7.50 -37.80 10.42
CA PRO A 785 -6.20 -37.83 9.78
C PRO A 785 -5.83 -36.55 8.98
N TYR A 786 -6.81 -35.70 8.68
CA TYR A 786 -6.65 -34.49 7.89
C TYR A 786 -6.59 -33.22 8.74
N LEU A 787 -6.70 -33.30 10.07
CA LEU A 787 -6.58 -32.11 10.91
C LEU A 787 -5.17 -31.53 10.82
N PRO A 788 -5.02 -30.21 10.64
CA PRO A 788 -3.72 -29.58 10.55
C PRO A 788 -2.93 -29.74 11.86
N ALA A 789 -1.61 -29.93 11.77
CA ALA A 789 -0.73 -29.87 12.92
C ALA A 789 -0.76 -28.47 13.55
N GLN A 790 -0.61 -28.41 14.89
CA GLN A 790 -0.55 -27.11 15.57
C GLN A 790 0.65 -26.28 15.04
N PRO A 791 0.49 -24.96 14.80
CA PRO A 791 1.59 -24.12 14.37
C PRO A 791 2.71 -24.10 15.42
N ALA A 792 3.96 -24.02 14.94
CA ALA A 792 5.13 -23.90 15.80
C ALA A 792 5.10 -22.57 16.56
N PRO A 793 5.61 -22.51 17.80
CA PRO A 793 5.71 -21.28 18.55
C PRO A 793 6.64 -20.27 17.82
N PRO A 794 6.45 -18.95 18.01
CA PRO A 794 7.28 -17.94 17.39
C PRO A 794 8.75 -18.09 17.81
N PRO A 795 9.72 -17.72 16.93
CA PRO A 795 11.12 -17.82 17.24
C PRO A 795 11.51 -16.94 18.43
N PRO A 796 12.50 -17.35 19.24
CA PRO A 796 12.94 -16.56 20.40
C PRO A 796 13.62 -15.24 19.95
N PRO A 797 13.68 -14.21 20.81
CA PRO A 797 14.35 -12.96 20.53
C PRO A 797 15.83 -13.15 20.22
N VAL A 798 16.37 -12.32 19.31
CA VAL A 798 17.79 -12.36 18.89
C VAL A 798 18.70 -12.09 20.09
N SER A 799 19.66 -12.97 20.33
CA SER A 799 20.61 -12.84 21.43
C SER A 799 21.62 -11.70 21.19
N PRO A 800 22.22 -11.11 22.25
CA PRO A 800 23.29 -10.11 22.08
C PRO A 800 24.49 -10.59 21.24
N ALA A 801 24.82 -11.90 21.32
CA ALA A 801 25.89 -12.48 20.53
C ALA A 801 25.52 -12.56 19.03
N ASP A 802 24.28 -12.91 18.71
CA ASP A 802 23.80 -12.95 17.34
C ASP A 802 23.74 -11.54 16.74
N ARG A 803 23.35 -10.55 17.53
CA ARG A 803 23.35 -9.13 17.08
C ARG A 803 24.76 -8.66 16.74
N ALA A 804 25.76 -8.97 17.54
CA ALA A 804 27.16 -8.64 17.24
C ALA A 804 27.67 -9.34 15.96
N ARG A 805 27.23 -10.58 15.74
CA ARG A 805 27.56 -11.33 14.51
C ARG A 805 26.92 -10.72 13.27
N LEU A 806 25.65 -10.30 13.36
CA LEU A 806 24.95 -9.63 12.27
C LEU A 806 25.59 -8.28 11.94
N GLU A 807 26.00 -7.50 12.94
CA GLU A 807 26.71 -6.24 12.75
C GLU A 807 28.02 -6.45 11.98
N ALA A 808 28.83 -7.43 12.39
CA ALA A 808 30.07 -7.75 11.70
C ALA A 808 29.83 -8.19 10.24
N LEU A 809 28.76 -8.94 9.99
CA LEU A 809 28.37 -9.35 8.64
C LEU A 809 27.94 -8.17 7.76
N ILE A 810 27.15 -7.23 8.32
CA ILE A 810 26.73 -6.01 7.61
C ILE A 810 27.95 -5.20 7.18
N GLN A 811 28.90 -4.98 8.08
CA GLN A 811 30.14 -4.25 7.79
C GLN A 811 31.00 -4.96 6.73
N ASP A 812 31.12 -6.30 6.78
CA ASP A 812 31.84 -7.10 5.79
C ASP A 812 31.20 -6.98 4.40
N ARG A 813 29.87 -7.10 4.30
CA ARG A 813 29.15 -7.00 3.02
C ARG A 813 29.24 -5.59 2.42
N LEU A 814 29.14 -4.57 3.25
CA LEU A 814 29.26 -3.19 2.81
C LEU A 814 30.69 -2.87 2.33
N ALA A 815 31.72 -3.27 3.07
CA ALA A 815 33.12 -3.07 2.68
C ALA A 815 33.44 -3.79 1.39
N SER A 816 33.00 -5.05 1.23
CA SER A 816 33.25 -5.83 0.03
C SER A 816 32.45 -5.32 -1.19
N PHE A 817 31.27 -4.73 -0.99
CA PHE A 817 30.46 -4.12 -2.07
C PHE A 817 31.18 -2.96 -2.75
N THR A 818 31.94 -2.13 -2.00
CA THR A 818 32.66 -0.98 -2.55
C THR A 818 33.74 -1.34 -3.59
N THR A 819 34.23 -2.57 -3.55
CA THR A 819 35.27 -3.09 -4.46
C THR A 819 34.73 -4.10 -5.46
N ALA A 820 33.44 -4.48 -5.36
CA ALA A 820 32.83 -5.46 -6.24
C ALA A 820 32.43 -4.86 -7.60
N SER A 821 32.23 -5.73 -8.58
CA SER A 821 31.61 -5.40 -9.86
C SER A 821 30.27 -6.16 -9.97
N PRO A 822 29.21 -5.70 -9.27
CA PRO A 822 27.96 -6.43 -9.20
C PRO A 822 27.16 -6.33 -10.50
N ASP A 823 26.35 -7.36 -10.76
CA ASP A 823 25.46 -7.46 -11.92
C ASP A 823 23.99 -7.22 -11.49
N PRO A 824 23.39 -6.04 -11.75
CA PRO A 824 22.01 -5.76 -11.36
C PRO A 824 20.98 -6.60 -12.15
N VAL A 825 21.31 -7.14 -13.32
CA VAL A 825 20.39 -8.02 -14.07
C VAL A 825 20.25 -9.36 -13.33
N ARG A 826 21.37 -9.91 -12.85
CA ARG A 826 21.34 -11.08 -11.96
C ARG A 826 20.67 -10.74 -10.63
N GLY A 827 20.87 -9.52 -10.11
CA GLY A 827 20.19 -8.98 -8.93
C GLY A 827 18.67 -8.98 -9.06
N LYS A 828 18.13 -8.59 -10.22
CA LYS A 828 16.70 -8.70 -10.50
C LYS A 828 16.18 -10.12 -10.43
N THR A 829 16.94 -11.08 -10.93
CA THR A 829 16.58 -12.50 -10.84
C THR A 829 16.54 -12.96 -9.38
N LEU A 830 17.54 -12.57 -8.58
CA LEU A 830 17.58 -12.86 -7.15
C LEU A 830 16.42 -12.22 -6.39
N PHE A 831 16.06 -10.98 -6.72
CA PHE A 831 14.88 -10.33 -6.17
C PHE A 831 13.60 -11.12 -6.49
N THR A 832 13.42 -11.53 -7.74
CA THR A 832 12.25 -12.31 -8.17
C THR A 832 12.13 -13.62 -7.39
N VAL A 833 13.25 -14.27 -7.13
CA VAL A 833 13.30 -15.57 -6.42
C VAL A 833 13.06 -15.41 -4.92
N HIS A 834 13.68 -14.41 -4.28
CA HIS A 834 13.78 -14.36 -2.83
C HIS A 834 12.91 -13.30 -2.17
N CYS A 835 12.53 -12.25 -2.91
CA CYS A 835 11.91 -11.07 -2.33
C CYS A 835 10.49 -10.84 -2.87
N SER A 836 10.23 -11.18 -4.14
CA SER A 836 8.99 -10.82 -4.83
C SER A 836 7.73 -11.50 -4.27
N THR A 837 7.85 -12.55 -3.47
CA THR A 837 6.69 -13.14 -2.76
C THR A 837 6.06 -12.15 -1.78
N CYS A 838 6.89 -11.34 -1.13
CA CYS A 838 6.46 -10.38 -0.10
C CYS A 838 6.53 -8.93 -0.58
N HIS A 839 7.47 -8.59 -1.47
CA HIS A 839 7.77 -7.24 -1.87
C HIS A 839 7.45 -6.98 -3.34
N GLN A 840 6.98 -5.77 -3.64
CA GLN A 840 6.68 -5.30 -4.99
C GLN A 840 7.68 -4.22 -5.42
N ILE A 841 8.15 -4.28 -6.67
CA ILE A 841 8.89 -3.21 -7.37
C ILE A 841 8.27 -3.05 -8.76
N ALA A 842 8.01 -1.81 -9.18
CA ALA A 842 7.43 -1.46 -10.48
C ALA A 842 6.17 -2.30 -10.82
N GLY A 843 5.29 -2.46 -9.84
CA GLY A 843 4.05 -3.22 -9.98
C GLY A 843 4.22 -4.74 -10.02
N THR A 844 5.44 -5.29 -9.90
CA THR A 844 5.72 -6.72 -9.93
C THR A 844 6.10 -7.25 -8.55
N GLY A 845 5.36 -8.24 -8.04
CA GLY A 845 5.58 -8.86 -6.73
C GLY A 845 4.40 -8.72 -5.77
N GLY A 846 4.56 -9.25 -4.55
CA GLY A 846 3.56 -9.25 -3.48
C GLY A 846 3.58 -7.98 -2.62
N LEU A 847 2.49 -7.78 -1.87
CA LEU A 847 2.32 -6.65 -0.94
C LEU A 847 2.22 -7.12 0.52
N VAL A 848 2.81 -8.25 0.86
CA VAL A 848 2.91 -8.73 2.25
C VAL A 848 3.88 -7.86 3.04
N GLY A 849 5.06 -7.61 2.47
CA GLY A 849 6.03 -6.64 2.97
C GLY A 849 5.83 -5.25 2.34
N PRO A 850 6.64 -4.27 2.72
CA PRO A 850 6.61 -2.95 2.12
C PRO A 850 6.89 -2.98 0.62
N GLN A 851 6.22 -2.11 -0.13
CA GLN A 851 6.55 -1.81 -1.51
C GLN A 851 7.94 -1.17 -1.57
N LEU A 852 8.76 -1.58 -2.53
CA LEU A 852 10.16 -1.19 -2.63
C LEU A 852 10.47 -0.23 -3.79
N ASP A 853 9.44 0.42 -4.37
CA ASP A 853 9.67 1.52 -5.32
C ASP A 853 10.39 2.66 -4.58
N GLY A 854 11.47 3.16 -5.16
CA GLY A 854 12.30 4.18 -4.51
C GLY A 854 13.25 3.67 -3.43
N ILE A 855 13.31 2.37 -3.13
CA ILE A 855 14.11 1.80 -2.03
C ILE A 855 15.62 2.07 -2.19
N GLY A 856 16.08 2.23 -3.42
CA GLY A 856 17.48 2.54 -3.73
C GLY A 856 17.97 3.87 -3.14
N ASN A 857 17.03 4.78 -2.84
CA ASN A 857 17.33 6.07 -2.21
C ASN A 857 17.80 5.91 -0.74
N ARG A 858 17.56 4.76 -0.11
CA ARG A 858 18.08 4.47 1.24
C ARG A 858 19.58 4.23 1.28
N GLY A 859 20.19 3.95 0.14
CA GLY A 859 21.62 3.70 0.00
C GLY A 859 22.05 2.31 0.47
N ALA A 860 23.28 1.93 0.07
CA ALA A 860 23.81 0.57 0.29
C ALA A 860 23.89 0.16 1.76
N ALA A 861 24.30 1.08 2.63
CA ALA A 861 24.47 0.77 4.07
C ALA A 861 23.15 0.37 4.72
N ARG A 862 22.09 1.15 4.46
CA ARG A 862 20.77 0.87 5.01
C ARG A 862 20.14 -0.39 4.43
N LEU A 863 20.28 -0.63 3.12
CA LEU A 863 19.79 -1.85 2.49
C LEU A 863 20.51 -3.10 3.00
N CYS A 864 21.82 -3.01 3.27
CA CYS A 864 22.55 -4.11 3.92
C CYS A 864 21.96 -4.43 5.30
N GLU A 865 21.68 -3.41 6.10
CA GLU A 865 21.06 -3.57 7.42
C GLU A 865 19.67 -4.18 7.31
N ASP A 866 18.78 -3.61 6.49
CA ASP A 866 17.39 -4.04 6.34
C ASP A 866 17.27 -5.50 5.86
N ILE A 867 18.20 -5.95 5.00
CA ILE A 867 18.18 -7.32 4.47
C ILE A 867 18.81 -8.33 5.44
N LEU A 868 19.90 -7.97 6.11
CA LEU A 868 20.69 -8.88 6.95
C LEU A 868 20.21 -8.95 8.40
N ASP A 869 19.65 -7.84 8.92
CA ASP A 869 19.06 -7.74 10.26
C ASP A 869 17.66 -7.11 10.23
N PRO A 870 16.67 -7.77 9.61
CA PRO A 870 15.34 -7.23 9.41
C PRO A 870 14.57 -6.96 10.72
N ASN A 871 15.07 -7.42 11.85
CA ASN A 871 14.48 -7.21 13.17
C ASN A 871 15.07 -5.98 13.91
N ARG A 872 16.04 -5.29 13.33
CA ARG A 872 16.70 -4.16 13.99
C ARG A 872 15.79 -2.95 14.15
N ASN A 873 15.05 -2.64 13.10
CA ASN A 873 14.18 -1.45 13.02
C ASN A 873 12.87 -1.83 12.30
N VAL A 874 12.04 -2.64 12.95
CA VAL A 874 10.76 -3.05 12.37
C VAL A 874 9.74 -1.95 12.56
N ASP A 875 9.26 -1.40 11.45
CA ASP A 875 8.10 -0.51 11.46
C ASP A 875 6.90 -1.22 12.12
N THR A 876 6.16 -0.51 12.96
CA THR A 876 5.03 -1.06 13.70
C THR A 876 3.98 -1.71 12.79
N HIS A 877 3.84 -1.22 11.56
CA HIS A 877 2.92 -1.77 10.56
C HIS A 877 3.35 -3.14 10.02
N PHE A 878 4.63 -3.47 10.15
CA PHE A 878 5.23 -4.74 9.71
C PHE A 878 5.71 -5.60 10.88
N GLN A 879 5.28 -5.30 12.10
CA GLN A 879 5.51 -6.17 13.25
C GLN A 879 4.57 -7.37 13.21
N VAL A 880 5.11 -8.52 13.60
CA VAL A 880 4.31 -9.74 13.74
C VAL A 880 3.40 -9.61 14.95
N HIS A 881 2.11 -9.75 14.75
CA HIS A 881 1.12 -9.93 15.80
C HIS A 881 0.99 -11.41 16.18
N THR A 882 0.89 -11.69 17.45
CA THR A 882 0.57 -13.02 17.97
C THR A 882 -0.75 -12.95 18.72
N VAL A 883 -1.76 -13.59 18.17
CA VAL A 883 -3.11 -13.63 18.69
C VAL A 883 -3.34 -14.97 19.38
N THR A 884 -3.58 -14.91 20.68
CA THR A 884 -3.97 -16.07 21.47
C THR A 884 -5.49 -16.18 21.49
N LEU A 885 -6.00 -17.34 21.10
CA LEU A 885 -7.43 -17.59 21.07
C LEU A 885 -7.93 -18.07 22.45
N LYS A 886 -9.19 -17.79 22.77
CA LYS A 886 -9.86 -18.31 23.97
C LYS A 886 -9.90 -19.84 24.04
N SER A 887 -9.83 -20.51 22.90
CA SER A 887 -9.68 -21.98 22.78
C SER A 887 -8.29 -22.49 23.15
N GLY A 888 -7.29 -21.61 23.38
CA GLY A 888 -5.92 -21.95 23.70
C GLY A 888 -4.99 -22.10 22.50
N GLY A 889 -5.47 -21.90 21.26
CA GLY A 889 -4.65 -21.84 20.05
C GLY A 889 -3.97 -20.48 19.90
N THR A 890 -2.91 -20.43 19.08
CA THR A 890 -2.19 -19.18 18.74
C THR A 890 -2.13 -19.02 17.22
N GLN A 891 -2.34 -17.81 16.72
CA GLN A 891 -2.12 -17.42 15.33
C GLN A 891 -1.19 -16.23 15.27
N SER A 892 -0.28 -16.20 14.28
CA SER A 892 0.69 -15.11 14.13
C SER A 892 0.73 -14.65 12.69
N GLY A 893 0.86 -13.34 12.48
CA GLY A 893 0.93 -12.71 11.17
C GLY A 893 1.02 -11.19 11.29
N LEU A 894 1.08 -10.54 10.14
CA LEU A 894 0.95 -9.08 10.07
C LEU A 894 -0.53 -8.70 10.22
N GLU A 895 -0.83 -7.80 11.11
CA GLU A 895 -2.17 -7.24 11.22
C GLU A 895 -2.48 -6.36 10.02
N ARG A 896 -3.61 -6.62 9.36
CA ARG A 896 -4.12 -5.85 8.22
C ARG A 896 -5.41 -5.11 8.53
N GLY A 897 -5.73 -5.00 9.81
CA GLY A 897 -6.92 -4.34 10.31
C GLY A 897 -8.10 -5.28 10.50
N GLU A 898 -9.28 -4.72 10.67
CA GLU A 898 -10.50 -5.45 10.95
C GLU A 898 -11.49 -5.36 9.79
N ILE A 899 -12.16 -6.47 9.49
CA ILE A 899 -13.31 -6.49 8.58
C ILE A 899 -14.51 -7.01 9.35
N GLY A 900 -15.47 -6.13 9.64
CA GLY A 900 -16.64 -6.46 10.44
C GLY A 900 -16.23 -6.91 11.85
N LYS A 901 -16.46 -8.18 12.17
CA LYS A 901 -16.11 -8.82 13.45
C LYS A 901 -14.87 -9.71 13.37
N LEU A 902 -14.04 -9.56 12.37
CA LEU A 902 -12.85 -10.36 12.14
C LEU A 902 -11.60 -9.48 12.14
N LEU A 903 -10.56 -9.93 12.85
CA LEU A 903 -9.19 -9.44 12.71
C LEU A 903 -8.53 -10.17 11.52
N LEU A 904 -7.86 -9.42 10.65
CA LEU A 904 -7.09 -9.96 9.53
C LEU A 904 -5.62 -10.04 9.90
N LEU A 905 -5.07 -11.24 9.82
CA LEU A 905 -3.64 -11.50 9.93
C LEU A 905 -3.12 -12.09 8.62
N VAL A 906 -2.00 -11.59 8.11
CA VAL A 906 -1.32 -12.16 6.94
C VAL A 906 -0.01 -12.79 7.38
N ASP A 907 0.14 -14.09 7.18
CA ASP A 907 1.36 -14.79 7.54
C ASP A 907 2.51 -14.55 6.53
N ALA A 908 3.70 -15.05 6.85
CA ALA A 908 4.89 -14.89 6.01
C ALA A 908 4.76 -15.55 4.61
N SER A 909 3.78 -16.41 4.39
CA SER A 909 3.49 -16.99 3.06
C SER A 909 2.55 -16.12 2.23
N GLY A 910 2.00 -15.04 2.80
CA GLY A 910 0.96 -14.22 2.21
C GLY A 910 -0.45 -14.78 2.40
N THR A 911 -0.60 -15.83 3.22
CA THR A 911 -1.92 -16.40 3.51
C THR A 911 -2.65 -15.52 4.53
N GLU A 912 -3.88 -15.14 4.19
CA GLU A 912 -4.75 -14.37 5.06
C GLU A 912 -5.48 -15.28 6.05
N HIS A 913 -5.38 -14.96 7.34
CA HIS A 913 -6.08 -15.61 8.44
C HIS A 913 -7.11 -14.64 9.00
N LYS A 914 -8.37 -15.08 9.05
CA LYS A 914 -9.50 -14.32 9.57
C LYS A 914 -9.86 -14.81 10.97
N VAL A 915 -9.58 -14.01 11.98
CA VAL A 915 -9.77 -14.36 13.39
C VAL A 915 -10.99 -13.62 13.95
N PRO A 916 -12.03 -14.31 14.42
CA PRO A 916 -13.16 -13.65 15.06
C PRO A 916 -12.71 -12.86 16.30
N LEU A 917 -13.02 -11.57 16.37
CA LEU A 917 -12.69 -10.72 17.52
C LEU A 917 -13.22 -11.31 18.84
N ALA A 918 -14.39 -11.95 18.77
CA ALA A 918 -14.99 -12.61 19.94
C ALA A 918 -14.15 -13.77 20.48
N ASP A 919 -13.30 -14.39 19.66
CA ASP A 919 -12.48 -15.54 20.01
C ASP A 919 -11.08 -15.15 20.50
N ILE A 920 -10.72 -13.89 20.42
CA ILE A 920 -9.42 -13.38 20.85
C ILE A 920 -9.39 -13.26 22.36
N ALA A 921 -8.40 -13.92 22.99
CA ALA A 921 -8.10 -13.79 24.42
C ALA A 921 -7.01 -12.72 24.64
N LYS A 922 -6.02 -12.66 23.74
CA LYS A 922 -4.91 -11.73 23.80
C LYS A 922 -4.36 -11.46 22.40
N ASP A 923 -3.98 -10.22 22.12
CA ASP A 923 -3.25 -9.81 20.95
C ASP A 923 -1.98 -9.08 21.39
N GLU A 924 -0.83 -9.46 20.82
CA GLU A 924 0.48 -8.91 21.14
C GLU A 924 1.27 -8.62 19.86
N ALA A 925 1.62 -7.36 19.65
CA ALA A 925 2.60 -6.98 18.65
C ALA A 925 4.00 -7.35 19.16
N LEU A 926 4.73 -8.12 18.39
CA LEU A 926 6.12 -8.46 18.66
C LEU A 926 7.02 -7.54 17.83
N ALA A 927 8.14 -7.08 18.39
CA ALA A 927 9.15 -6.33 17.64
C ALA A 927 9.95 -7.27 16.71
N LEU A 928 9.24 -8.04 15.88
CA LEU A 928 9.77 -9.02 14.94
C LEU A 928 9.19 -8.77 13.55
N SER A 929 10.05 -8.85 12.55
CA SER A 929 9.69 -8.83 11.14
C SER A 929 9.31 -10.24 10.66
N PRO A 930 8.32 -10.42 9.78
CA PRO A 930 8.11 -11.69 9.09
C PRO A 930 9.22 -12.00 8.06
N MET A 931 10.05 -11.02 7.71
CA MET A 931 11.19 -11.22 6.82
C MET A 931 12.24 -12.08 7.52
N PRO A 932 12.67 -13.20 6.91
CA PRO A 932 13.63 -14.12 7.55
C PRO A 932 15.03 -13.48 7.67
N PRO A 933 15.70 -13.55 8.84
CA PRO A 933 17.04 -13.00 9.05
C PRO A 933 18.15 -13.92 8.50
N ALA A 934 17.89 -14.64 7.41
CA ALA A 934 18.75 -15.71 6.91
C ALA A 934 19.54 -15.32 5.66
N PHE A 935 19.32 -14.16 5.06
CA PHE A 935 19.90 -13.78 3.76
C PHE A 935 21.43 -13.73 3.76
N GLY A 936 22.07 -13.44 4.89
CA GLY A 936 23.52 -13.52 5.02
C GLY A 936 24.11 -14.93 4.93
N GLN A 937 23.27 -15.96 5.10
CA GLN A 937 23.64 -17.37 4.95
C GLN A 937 23.14 -17.94 3.62
N LEU A 938 22.02 -17.44 3.13
CA LEU A 938 21.36 -17.89 1.90
C LEU A 938 22.09 -17.45 0.64
N LEU A 939 22.61 -16.22 0.63
CA LEU A 939 23.28 -15.61 -0.52
C LEU A 939 24.79 -15.56 -0.29
N THR A 940 25.55 -15.91 -1.33
CA THR A 940 26.98 -15.62 -1.34
C THR A 940 27.20 -14.10 -1.34
N ALA A 941 28.42 -13.65 -0.99
CA ALA A 941 28.74 -12.22 -1.01
C ALA A 941 28.48 -11.61 -2.41
N GLY A 942 28.84 -12.32 -3.49
CA GLY A 942 28.62 -11.86 -4.86
C GLY A 942 27.12 -11.74 -5.20
N GLU A 943 26.31 -12.72 -4.88
CA GLU A 943 24.85 -12.69 -5.09
C GLU A 943 24.18 -11.59 -4.27
N PHE A 944 24.63 -11.41 -3.02
CA PHE A 944 24.14 -10.31 -2.19
C PHE A 944 24.48 -8.94 -2.81
N HIS A 945 25.69 -8.78 -3.36
CA HIS A 945 26.08 -7.53 -4.04
C HIS A 945 25.27 -7.31 -5.32
N ASP A 946 24.94 -8.34 -6.09
CA ASP A 946 24.10 -8.23 -7.27
C ASP A 946 22.67 -7.80 -6.90
N LEU A 947 22.07 -8.42 -5.86
CA LEU A 947 20.77 -8.03 -5.31
C LEU A 947 20.79 -6.57 -4.83
N LEU A 948 21.82 -6.18 -4.09
CA LEU A 948 22.00 -4.82 -3.61
C LEU A 948 22.09 -3.80 -4.76
N ALA A 949 22.86 -4.13 -5.82
CA ALA A 949 22.99 -3.30 -7.00
C ALA A 949 21.65 -3.13 -7.75
N PHE A 950 20.83 -4.16 -7.83
CA PHE A 950 19.47 -4.07 -8.39
C PHE A 950 18.57 -3.17 -7.55
N LEU A 951 18.54 -3.37 -6.23
CA LEU A 951 17.71 -2.57 -5.33
C LEU A 951 18.12 -1.08 -5.34
N LEU A 952 19.41 -0.79 -5.48
CA LEU A 952 19.92 0.57 -5.61
C LEU A 952 19.51 1.26 -6.91
N GLN A 953 19.09 0.53 -7.94
CA GLN A 953 18.52 1.07 -9.19
C GLN A 953 17.02 1.38 -9.09
N ALA A 954 16.32 0.80 -8.14
CA ALA A 954 14.91 1.09 -7.85
C ALA A 954 14.80 2.44 -7.13
N ARG A 955 14.86 3.53 -7.90
CA ARG A 955 14.85 4.93 -7.45
C ARG A 955 13.55 5.60 -7.85
#